data_2bdd04d9e63730be4c1ae1a730fe2641
#
_entry.id   2bdd04d9e63730be4c1ae1a730fe2641
#
_cell.length_a   1.000
_cell.length_b   1.000
_cell.length_c   1.000
_cell.angle_alpha   90.00
_cell.angle_beta   90.00
_cell.angle_gamma   90.00
#
_symmetry.space_group_name_H-M   'P 1'
#
loop_
_entity.id
_entity.type
_entity.pdbx_description
1 polymer ?
#
loop_
_entity_poly.entity_id
_entity_poly.type
_entity_poly.pdbx_seq_one_letter_code
_entity_poly.pdbx_strand_id
1 'polypeptide(L)'
;MHTLVAWTLIGLIWAADSSSDRLQAAEASERYFIDVHRYRFGWPNLNDPAFYPIPDHPLSRDLYLASIEAADPEALIQQPARGMDGPRIFLPVLVKYVQTGETKWLQGIQNMFEAFHADLRKTVEEHRWFWRFEQPAALIPVYRHFLLKQGGIEKNTQWFRDMWLYYCRHLHVWDSEPVEWRGGCHRSMPEGVSKFLAATWYPDIPEAAHWSEYGQWVFNDFWSAKDAPQNDTGYMMGPMIILGCVGDQWTGDDRVYLDPGMQRVWDRLMVEVTPDGAINPYGPNGGWNSTADYRIALLERLAAKTGRGDYRFAAQKMLNYLIYQSPTENPKAVHPDYGHTWHMALAWLFADDTVAINPPASGSTWTKRMEAVRVPHTDKALTERLLGHADPRDNFGHICCSWHMSGKEWPDKLILRSGWNPGDFFALVELHPTSFPANPGGIMGMNRWGSPFTQIVTSKGASVENRLQIEDLSQEAPRRYHPDRLRINEFWQAGKMPDIRSRVTDFEDHELWTYARIEVDHMDGLPVSYVRSFLFIKNRFLVSRETVTFETSFKARIGPLWNTQNIGPQIGSHWANTFMSYPVADNGRRSAPTPAVDLLVWFAPHEERKLRSENRLETDPRAQACPNQLRYTWEGTPSAGQSMVFTSLYYPHLPYRPDKVSNNPSQDQTAAAWKNQREATAHASGITVIEDNVDQTLLSLELEEGNQEWIWFNPAGQSIQLNGQIIQSPFGYQKAAKP
;
A
#
# COMPACT_ATOMS: atom_id res chain seq x y z
N MET A 1 7.51 9.90 -34.57
CA MET A 1 8.20 8.78 -35.25
C MET A 1 8.87 7.78 -34.29
N HIS A 2 9.24 8.16 -33.08
CA HIS A 2 9.82 7.25 -32.08
C HIS A 2 8.83 6.36 -31.33
N THR A 3 7.57 6.74 -31.27
CA THR A 3 6.51 5.98 -30.58
C THR A 3 6.02 4.76 -31.37
N LEU A 4 6.13 4.79 -32.70
CA LEU A 4 5.70 3.67 -33.55
C LEU A 4 6.67 2.49 -33.54
N VAL A 5 7.95 2.74 -33.32
CA VAL A 5 8.98 1.68 -33.31
C VAL A 5 8.88 0.81 -32.04
N ALA A 6 8.46 1.40 -30.91
CA ALA A 6 8.26 0.66 -29.67
C ALA A 6 7.08 -0.34 -29.76
N TRP A 7 6.01 0.02 -30.44
CA TRP A 7 4.86 -0.85 -30.62
C TRP A 7 5.09 -1.99 -31.63
N THR A 8 5.95 -1.78 -32.61
CA THR A 8 6.29 -2.81 -33.59
C THR A 8 7.20 -3.88 -32.98
N LEU A 9 8.09 -3.52 -32.05
CA LEU A 9 8.93 -4.49 -31.32
C LEU A 9 8.10 -5.33 -30.32
N ILE A 10 7.10 -4.75 -29.67
CA ILE A 10 6.18 -5.48 -28.79
C ILE A 10 5.31 -6.46 -29.59
N GLY A 11 4.88 -6.10 -30.80
CA GLY A 11 4.10 -6.99 -31.68
C GLY A 11 4.87 -8.20 -32.22
N LEU A 12 6.21 -8.12 -32.34
CA LEU A 12 7.06 -9.22 -32.80
C LEU A 12 7.38 -10.26 -31.69
N ILE A 13 7.29 -9.85 -30.43
CA ILE A 13 7.50 -10.75 -29.27
C ILE A 13 6.32 -11.74 -29.10
N TRP A 14 5.15 -11.45 -29.65
CA TRP A 14 3.95 -12.29 -29.55
C TRP A 14 3.91 -13.49 -30.52
N ALA A 15 4.89 -13.63 -31.41
CA ALA A 15 4.89 -14.65 -32.45
C ALA A 15 5.93 -15.79 -32.24
N ALA A 16 6.68 -15.79 -31.15
CA ALA A 16 7.69 -16.83 -30.89
C ALA A 16 7.12 -17.97 -30.02
N ASP A 17 7.02 -19.14 -30.59
CA ASP A 17 6.28 -20.32 -30.07
C ASP A 17 7.16 -21.36 -29.34
N SER A 18 8.31 -20.97 -28.79
CA SER A 18 9.14 -21.85 -27.97
C SER A 18 9.55 -21.21 -26.65
N SER A 19 9.63 -21.99 -25.58
CA SER A 19 10.03 -21.52 -24.25
C SER A 19 11.47 -20.97 -24.23
N SER A 20 12.35 -21.48 -25.12
CA SER A 20 13.72 -20.98 -25.28
C SER A 20 13.76 -19.61 -25.96
N ASP A 21 12.89 -19.37 -26.94
CA ASP A 21 12.84 -18.10 -27.67
C ASP A 21 12.20 -17.00 -26.83
N ARG A 22 11.25 -17.36 -25.94
CA ARG A 22 10.66 -16.43 -24.95
C ARG A 22 11.67 -16.04 -23.87
N LEU A 23 12.50 -16.96 -23.42
CA LEU A 23 13.60 -16.66 -22.50
C LEU A 23 14.64 -15.73 -23.15
N GLN A 24 15.04 -15.99 -24.40
CA GLN A 24 15.99 -15.14 -25.12
C GLN A 24 15.41 -13.75 -25.46
N ALA A 25 14.13 -13.66 -25.81
CA ALA A 25 13.45 -12.38 -26.05
C ALA A 25 13.24 -11.59 -24.75
N ALA A 26 12.94 -12.28 -23.64
CA ALA A 26 12.89 -11.67 -22.30
C ALA A 26 14.27 -11.17 -21.89
N GLU A 27 15.33 -11.97 -22.07
CA GLU A 27 16.71 -11.57 -21.80
C GLU A 27 17.15 -10.35 -22.61
N ALA A 28 16.77 -10.24 -23.89
CA ALA A 28 17.12 -9.10 -24.74
C ALA A 28 16.36 -7.82 -24.33
N SER A 29 15.07 -7.92 -24.03
CA SER A 29 14.29 -6.79 -23.55
C SER A 29 14.71 -6.37 -22.14
N GLU A 30 15.06 -7.32 -21.30
CA GLU A 30 15.57 -7.17 -19.96
C GLU A 30 16.92 -6.43 -19.94
N ARG A 31 17.86 -6.82 -20.80
CA ARG A 31 19.15 -6.12 -20.97
C ARG A 31 18.95 -4.67 -21.38
N TYR A 32 18.03 -4.39 -22.29
CA TYR A 32 17.74 -3.02 -22.75
C TYR A 32 17.18 -2.17 -21.60
N PHE A 33 16.20 -2.67 -20.85
CA PHE A 33 15.64 -1.93 -19.71
C PHE A 33 16.65 -1.72 -18.59
N ILE A 34 17.41 -2.73 -18.24
CA ILE A 34 18.45 -2.65 -17.22
C ILE A 34 19.49 -1.58 -17.61
N ASP A 35 19.95 -1.58 -18.86
CA ASP A 35 20.99 -0.68 -19.33
C ASP A 35 20.53 0.79 -19.35
N VAL A 36 19.32 1.06 -19.81
CA VAL A 36 18.73 2.41 -19.84
C VAL A 36 18.53 2.97 -18.43
N HIS A 37 18.02 2.17 -17.51
CA HIS A 37 17.72 2.63 -16.16
C HIS A 37 19.00 2.81 -15.32
N ARG A 38 19.95 1.92 -15.45
CA ARG A 38 21.23 2.00 -14.75
C ARG A 38 22.06 3.19 -15.20
N TYR A 39 22.00 3.56 -16.48
CA TYR A 39 22.68 4.74 -17.01
C TYR A 39 22.12 6.06 -16.45
N ARG A 40 20.84 6.11 -16.15
CA ARG A 40 20.16 7.33 -15.71
C ARG A 40 20.45 7.68 -14.25
N PHE A 41 20.61 6.68 -13.38
CA PHE A 41 20.69 6.88 -11.93
C PHE A 41 22.05 6.54 -11.32
N GLY A 42 22.98 6.03 -12.09
CA GLY A 42 24.23 5.50 -11.56
C GLY A 42 24.01 4.26 -10.69
N TRP A 43 25.08 3.70 -10.18
CA TRP A 43 25.02 2.61 -9.22
C TRP A 43 25.04 3.19 -7.82
N PRO A 44 24.12 2.80 -6.95
CA PRO A 44 24.24 3.17 -5.56
C PRO A 44 25.54 2.55 -5.03
N ASN A 45 26.46 3.37 -4.58
CA ASN A 45 27.48 2.89 -3.66
C ASN A 45 26.75 2.63 -2.34
N LEU A 46 26.48 1.38 -2.04
CA LEU A 46 25.71 0.98 -0.89
C LEU A 46 26.28 1.44 0.47
N ASN A 47 27.54 1.85 0.45
CA ASN A 47 28.24 2.37 1.62
C ASN A 47 28.36 3.90 1.64
N ASP A 48 27.91 4.57 0.57
CA ASP A 48 27.96 6.02 0.44
C ASP A 48 26.55 6.59 0.22
N PRO A 49 25.95 7.25 1.21
CA PRO A 49 24.62 7.86 1.09
C PRO A 49 24.52 8.92 -0.01
N ALA A 50 25.65 9.45 -0.51
CA ALA A 50 25.67 10.40 -1.64
C ALA A 50 25.19 9.78 -2.97
N PHE A 51 25.16 8.47 -3.10
CA PHE A 51 24.65 7.77 -4.29
C PHE A 51 23.17 7.40 -4.23
N TYR A 52 22.50 7.72 -3.14
CA TYR A 52 21.06 7.47 -3.02
C TYR A 52 20.28 8.51 -3.86
N PRO A 53 19.45 8.08 -4.84
CA PRO A 53 18.88 9.01 -5.81
C PRO A 53 17.70 9.83 -5.26
N ILE A 54 17.12 9.41 -4.14
CA ILE A 54 15.98 10.11 -3.54
C ILE A 54 16.49 11.29 -2.74
N PRO A 55 16.01 12.52 -2.99
CA PRO A 55 16.47 13.70 -2.26
C PRO A 55 16.11 13.62 -0.77
N ASP A 56 16.85 14.34 0.05
CA ASP A 56 16.57 14.50 1.49
C ASP A 56 16.36 15.98 1.81
N HIS A 57 15.34 16.58 1.20
CA HIS A 57 14.99 17.98 1.47
C HIS A 57 14.29 18.06 2.84
N PRO A 58 14.74 18.99 3.72
CA PRO A 58 14.01 19.26 4.96
C PRO A 58 12.59 19.73 4.69
N LEU A 59 11.62 19.15 5.40
CA LEU A 59 10.22 19.50 5.25
C LEU A 59 9.95 20.93 5.77
N SER A 60 9.33 21.73 4.91
CA SER A 60 8.87 23.07 5.25
C SER A 60 7.73 23.48 4.31
N ARG A 61 6.99 24.54 4.67
CA ARG A 61 5.99 25.11 3.76
C ARG A 61 6.61 25.57 2.42
N ASP A 62 7.87 26.02 2.43
CA ASP A 62 8.55 26.43 1.20
C ASP A 62 8.75 25.27 0.22
N LEU A 63 8.95 24.04 0.73
CA LEU A 63 9.06 22.85 -0.11
C LEU A 63 7.72 22.52 -0.79
N TYR A 64 6.60 22.68 -0.09
CA TYR A 64 5.27 22.58 -0.71
C TYR A 64 5.02 23.69 -1.74
N LEU A 65 5.47 24.92 -1.44
CA LEU A 65 5.35 26.06 -2.38
C LEU A 65 6.05 25.80 -3.69
N ALA A 66 7.19 25.12 -3.71
CA ALA A 66 7.86 24.76 -4.95
C ALA A 66 6.96 23.96 -5.91
N SER A 67 6.19 23.03 -5.38
CA SER A 67 5.21 22.24 -6.18
C SER A 67 3.98 23.05 -6.56
N ILE A 68 3.54 23.98 -5.69
CA ILE A 68 2.41 24.87 -5.96
C ILE A 68 2.75 25.84 -7.10
N GLU A 69 3.97 26.42 -7.09
CA GLU A 69 4.45 27.28 -8.18
C GLU A 69 4.61 26.50 -9.50
N ALA A 70 5.10 25.26 -9.43
CA ALA A 70 5.19 24.40 -10.61
C ALA A 70 3.82 24.07 -11.23
N ALA A 71 2.73 24.16 -10.48
CA ALA A 71 1.37 24.02 -10.99
C ALA A 71 0.83 25.26 -11.70
N ASP A 72 1.63 26.35 -11.75
CA ASP A 72 1.32 27.62 -12.39
C ASP A 72 -0.09 28.16 -12.04
N PRO A 73 -0.32 28.66 -10.80
CA PRO A 73 -1.61 29.21 -10.40
C PRO A 73 -2.12 30.35 -11.29
N GLU A 74 -1.23 31.14 -11.89
CA GLU A 74 -1.61 32.19 -12.84
C GLU A 74 -2.24 31.60 -14.11
N ALA A 75 -1.66 30.57 -14.68
CA ALA A 75 -2.21 29.89 -15.83
C ALA A 75 -3.53 29.19 -15.47
N LEU A 76 -3.68 28.65 -14.25
CA LEU A 76 -4.93 28.01 -13.81
C LEU A 76 -6.12 28.96 -13.83
N ILE A 77 -5.97 30.21 -13.37
CA ILE A 77 -7.06 31.18 -13.35
C ILE A 77 -7.42 31.74 -14.76
N GLN A 78 -6.53 31.55 -15.74
CA GLN A 78 -6.76 31.94 -17.14
C GLN A 78 -7.42 30.83 -17.97
N GLN A 79 -7.39 29.57 -17.47
CA GLN A 79 -8.00 28.45 -18.19
C GLN A 79 -9.51 28.33 -17.87
N PRO A 80 -10.30 27.74 -18.77
CA PRO A 80 -11.68 27.39 -18.43
C PRO A 80 -11.66 26.47 -17.20
N ALA A 81 -12.41 26.83 -16.19
CA ALA A 81 -12.51 26.03 -14.98
C ALA A 81 -12.97 24.60 -15.30
N ARG A 82 -12.34 23.61 -14.65
CA ARG A 82 -12.45 22.19 -15.02
C ARG A 82 -13.61 21.47 -14.33
N GLY A 83 -14.80 22.08 -14.24
CA GLY A 83 -16.01 21.41 -13.77
C GLY A 83 -15.84 20.68 -12.44
N MET A 84 -16.24 19.41 -12.39
CA MET A 84 -16.22 18.59 -11.16
C MET A 84 -14.81 18.38 -10.54
N ASP A 85 -13.75 18.49 -11.31
CA ASP A 85 -12.37 18.42 -10.81
C ASP A 85 -11.86 19.77 -10.24
N GLY A 86 -12.60 20.84 -10.46
CA GLY A 86 -12.23 22.21 -10.08
C GLY A 86 -11.75 22.34 -8.61
N PRO A 87 -12.54 21.90 -7.62
CA PRO A 87 -12.15 22.06 -6.20
C PRO A 87 -10.80 21.46 -5.85
N ARG A 88 -10.38 20.39 -6.52
CA ARG A 88 -9.06 19.79 -6.34
C ARG A 88 -7.98 20.59 -7.05
N ILE A 89 -8.19 20.86 -8.34
CA ILE A 89 -7.20 21.48 -9.22
C ILE A 89 -6.84 22.89 -8.79
N PHE A 90 -7.78 23.65 -8.21
CA PHE A 90 -7.61 25.04 -7.79
C PHE A 90 -7.09 25.21 -6.36
N LEU A 91 -6.71 24.14 -5.65
CA LEU A 91 -6.06 24.27 -4.33
C LEU A 91 -4.81 25.19 -4.34
N PRO A 92 -3.93 25.16 -5.36
CA PRO A 92 -2.84 26.12 -5.51
C PRO A 92 -3.30 27.57 -5.53
N VAL A 93 -4.43 27.87 -6.17
CA VAL A 93 -5.01 29.22 -6.23
C VAL A 93 -5.53 29.65 -4.84
N LEU A 94 -6.09 28.72 -4.07
CA LEU A 94 -6.48 28.98 -2.67
C LEU A 94 -5.26 29.35 -1.82
N VAL A 95 -4.14 28.67 -1.97
CA VAL A 95 -2.90 29.00 -1.26
C VAL A 95 -2.45 30.42 -1.62
N LYS A 96 -2.45 30.80 -2.91
CA LYS A 96 -2.10 32.16 -3.34
C LYS A 96 -3.02 33.20 -2.72
N TYR A 97 -4.32 32.93 -2.65
CA TYR A 97 -5.24 33.83 -1.98
C TYR A 97 -4.94 33.96 -0.49
N VAL A 98 -4.67 32.86 0.20
CA VAL A 98 -4.31 32.88 1.63
C VAL A 98 -3.01 33.62 1.90
N GLN A 99 -2.03 33.54 0.99
CA GLN A 99 -0.74 34.22 1.10
C GLN A 99 -0.83 35.73 0.85
N THR A 100 -1.59 36.14 -0.17
CA THR A 100 -1.50 37.53 -0.70
C THR A 100 -2.73 38.36 -0.44
N GLY A 101 -3.92 37.74 -0.26
CA GLY A 101 -5.20 38.45 -0.18
C GLY A 101 -5.65 39.12 -1.49
N GLU A 102 -4.94 38.89 -2.60
CA GLU A 102 -5.23 39.56 -3.88
C GLU A 102 -6.57 39.09 -4.48
N THR A 103 -7.38 40.07 -4.89
CA THR A 103 -8.74 39.84 -5.45
C THR A 103 -8.75 38.93 -6.67
N LYS A 104 -7.68 38.94 -7.49
CA LYS A 104 -7.63 38.07 -8.70
C LYS A 104 -7.73 36.59 -8.34
N TRP A 105 -7.14 36.16 -7.24
CA TRP A 105 -7.19 34.77 -6.77
C TRP A 105 -8.58 34.41 -6.28
N LEU A 106 -9.21 35.31 -5.52
CA LEU A 106 -10.61 35.14 -5.09
C LEU A 106 -11.56 35.00 -6.27
N GLN A 107 -11.40 35.87 -7.31
CA GLN A 107 -12.19 35.80 -8.52
C GLN A 107 -11.96 34.48 -9.26
N GLY A 108 -10.72 33.99 -9.34
CA GLY A 108 -10.39 32.69 -9.92
C GLY A 108 -11.10 31.53 -9.17
N ILE A 109 -11.12 31.56 -7.84
CA ILE A 109 -11.84 30.60 -7.01
C ILE A 109 -13.35 30.68 -7.26
N GLN A 110 -13.92 31.88 -7.34
CA GLN A 110 -15.33 32.06 -7.63
C GLN A 110 -15.70 31.49 -9.01
N ASN A 111 -14.96 31.83 -10.05
CA ASN A 111 -15.16 31.32 -11.40
C ASN A 111 -15.08 29.78 -11.44
N MET A 112 -14.15 29.19 -10.68
CA MET A 112 -14.05 27.73 -10.55
C MET A 112 -15.31 27.14 -9.93
N PHE A 113 -15.85 27.73 -8.86
CA PHE A 113 -17.06 27.23 -8.23
C PHE A 113 -18.31 27.43 -9.12
N GLU A 114 -18.38 28.48 -9.89
CA GLU A 114 -19.43 28.69 -10.89
C GLU A 114 -19.39 27.60 -11.97
N ALA A 115 -18.21 27.25 -12.47
CA ALA A 115 -18.05 26.17 -13.44
C ALA A 115 -18.30 24.78 -12.81
N PHE A 116 -17.88 24.55 -11.57
CA PHE A 116 -18.21 23.34 -10.81
C PHE A 116 -19.76 23.20 -10.70
N HIS A 117 -20.45 24.26 -10.32
CA HIS A 117 -21.91 24.27 -10.19
C HIS A 117 -22.61 24.03 -11.53
N ALA A 118 -22.11 24.63 -12.61
CA ALA A 118 -22.66 24.42 -13.96
C ALA A 118 -22.48 22.97 -14.45
N ASP A 119 -21.31 22.38 -14.25
CA ASP A 119 -21.03 20.99 -14.62
C ASP A 119 -21.83 20.00 -13.74
N LEU A 120 -21.97 20.31 -12.46
CA LEU A 120 -22.82 19.55 -11.54
C LEU A 120 -24.28 19.54 -12.00
N ARG A 121 -24.86 20.70 -12.38
CA ARG A 121 -26.20 20.78 -12.93
C ARG A 121 -26.38 19.92 -14.18
N LYS A 122 -25.43 20.04 -15.12
CA LYS A 122 -25.44 19.23 -16.34
C LYS A 122 -25.36 17.73 -16.03
N THR A 123 -24.52 17.35 -15.05
CA THR A 123 -24.36 15.96 -14.62
C THR A 123 -25.65 15.40 -14.03
N VAL A 124 -26.37 16.19 -13.22
CA VAL A 124 -27.67 15.82 -12.65
C VAL A 124 -28.75 15.71 -13.75
N GLU A 125 -28.86 16.71 -14.65
CA GLU A 125 -29.82 16.73 -15.75
C GLU A 125 -29.63 15.56 -16.74
N GLU A 126 -28.37 15.18 -17.00
CA GLU A 126 -28.04 14.08 -17.90
C GLU A 126 -28.03 12.70 -17.18
N HIS A 127 -28.37 12.64 -15.88
CA HIS A 127 -28.33 11.43 -15.05
C HIS A 127 -26.97 10.70 -15.10
N ARG A 128 -25.89 11.48 -15.24
CA ARG A 128 -24.55 10.92 -15.25
C ARG A 128 -24.08 10.62 -13.85
N TRP A 129 -23.21 9.61 -13.74
CA TRP A 129 -22.58 9.22 -12.49
C TRP A 129 -21.64 10.30 -11.94
N PHE A 130 -21.69 10.54 -10.61
CA PHE A 130 -20.74 11.36 -9.89
C PHE A 130 -19.47 10.59 -9.55
N TRP A 131 -18.43 10.79 -10.35
CA TRP A 131 -17.11 10.32 -9.96
C TRP A 131 -16.49 11.28 -8.94
N ARG A 132 -15.76 10.71 -7.95
CA ARG A 132 -14.95 11.48 -6.98
C ARG A 132 -15.76 12.42 -6.09
N PHE A 133 -16.96 12.07 -5.72
CA PHE A 133 -17.80 12.85 -4.81
C PHE A 133 -17.20 13.05 -3.41
N GLU A 134 -16.26 12.20 -2.98
CA GLU A 134 -15.51 12.35 -1.74
C GLU A 134 -14.61 13.59 -1.72
N GLN A 135 -14.08 14.00 -2.85
CA GLN A 135 -13.19 15.17 -2.95
C GLN A 135 -13.93 16.48 -2.73
N PRO A 136 -15.04 16.81 -3.41
CA PRO A 136 -15.82 17.99 -3.11
C PRO A 136 -16.30 18.04 -1.65
N ALA A 137 -16.74 16.90 -1.08
CA ALA A 137 -17.19 16.82 0.31
C ALA A 137 -16.07 17.15 1.31
N ALA A 138 -14.83 16.79 1.02
CA ALA A 138 -13.67 17.12 1.85
C ALA A 138 -13.14 18.53 1.60
N LEU A 139 -13.05 18.95 0.34
CA LEU A 139 -12.30 20.15 -0.05
C LEU A 139 -13.12 21.44 -0.02
N ILE A 140 -14.41 21.43 -0.40
CA ILE A 140 -15.26 22.64 -0.36
C ILE A 140 -15.33 23.24 1.05
N PRO A 141 -15.48 22.44 2.12
CA PRO A 141 -15.39 22.98 3.49
C PRO A 141 -14.02 23.61 3.82
N VAL A 142 -12.91 23.07 3.26
CA VAL A 142 -11.58 23.67 3.42
C VAL A 142 -11.54 25.05 2.75
N TYR A 143 -12.03 25.17 1.51
CA TYR A 143 -12.17 26.49 0.86
C TYR A 143 -12.98 27.44 1.72
N ARG A 144 -14.17 27.04 2.19
CA ARG A 144 -15.00 27.88 3.04
C ARG A 144 -14.28 28.36 4.28
N HIS A 145 -13.56 27.47 4.97
CA HIS A 145 -12.79 27.82 6.16
C HIS A 145 -11.79 28.95 5.89
N PHE A 146 -10.97 28.80 4.85
CA PHE A 146 -9.92 29.78 4.54
C PHE A 146 -10.49 31.06 3.92
N LEU A 147 -11.52 30.98 3.08
CA LEU A 147 -12.18 32.16 2.52
C LEU A 147 -12.84 33.02 3.60
N LEU A 148 -13.52 32.39 4.57
CA LEU A 148 -14.07 33.10 5.73
C LEU A 148 -12.97 33.75 6.58
N LYS A 149 -11.89 33.04 6.85
CA LYS A 149 -10.76 33.53 7.65
C LYS A 149 -10.08 34.73 7.01
N GLN A 150 -10.02 34.79 5.69
CA GLN A 150 -9.41 35.89 4.92
C GLN A 150 -10.41 36.98 4.53
N GLY A 151 -11.67 36.85 4.89
CA GLY A 151 -12.71 37.83 4.53
C GLY A 151 -13.11 37.82 3.05
N GLY A 152 -12.78 36.74 2.31
CA GLY A 152 -13.15 36.60 0.91
C GLY A 152 -14.62 36.23 0.69
N ILE A 153 -15.24 35.65 1.68
CA ILE A 153 -16.70 35.42 1.73
C ILE A 153 -17.23 35.71 3.12
N GLU A 154 -18.51 35.98 3.21
CA GLU A 154 -19.28 36.00 4.45
C GLU A 154 -20.01 34.69 4.68
N LYS A 155 -20.50 34.43 5.89
CA LYS A 155 -21.20 33.18 6.24
C LYS A 155 -22.36 32.85 5.29
N ASN A 156 -23.04 33.86 4.78
CA ASN A 156 -24.22 33.74 3.92
C ASN A 156 -23.97 34.21 2.48
N THR A 157 -22.73 34.22 2.01
CA THR A 157 -22.41 34.57 0.62
C THR A 157 -23.22 33.71 -0.33
N GLN A 158 -24.12 34.35 -1.11
CA GLN A 158 -25.21 33.72 -1.84
C GLN A 158 -24.72 32.69 -2.86
N TRP A 159 -23.72 33.03 -3.68
CA TRP A 159 -23.23 32.11 -4.71
C TRP A 159 -22.63 30.82 -4.12
N PHE A 160 -21.94 30.93 -2.97
CA PHE A 160 -21.36 29.75 -2.30
C PHE A 160 -22.46 28.89 -1.66
N ARG A 161 -23.44 29.54 -1.03
CA ARG A 161 -24.61 28.88 -0.45
C ARG A 161 -25.38 28.08 -1.51
N ASP A 162 -25.71 28.72 -2.63
CA ASP A 162 -26.51 28.09 -3.70
C ASP A 162 -25.79 26.88 -4.31
N MET A 163 -24.50 27.01 -4.59
CA MET A 163 -23.68 25.93 -5.08
C MET A 163 -23.61 24.75 -4.10
N TRP A 164 -23.32 25.05 -2.82
CA TRP A 164 -23.18 24.02 -1.79
C TRP A 164 -24.49 23.30 -1.51
N LEU A 165 -25.60 24.02 -1.39
CA LEU A 165 -26.91 23.42 -1.17
C LEU A 165 -27.34 22.59 -2.38
N TYR A 166 -27.06 23.05 -3.60
CA TYR A 166 -27.33 22.26 -4.80
C TYR A 166 -26.54 20.96 -4.79
N TYR A 167 -25.24 21.01 -4.48
CA TYR A 167 -24.41 19.82 -4.34
C TYR A 167 -25.00 18.86 -3.30
N CYS A 168 -25.33 19.32 -2.09
CA CYS A 168 -25.86 18.49 -1.01
C CYS A 168 -27.22 17.85 -1.36
N ARG A 169 -28.09 18.55 -2.11
CA ARG A 169 -29.39 18.03 -2.55
C ARG A 169 -29.28 16.95 -3.60
N HIS A 170 -28.24 16.99 -4.42
CA HIS A 170 -28.04 16.05 -5.52
C HIS A 170 -26.90 15.06 -5.28
N LEU A 171 -26.26 15.08 -4.12
CA LEU A 171 -25.27 14.10 -3.74
C LEU A 171 -25.98 12.81 -3.30
N HIS A 172 -26.11 11.89 -4.25
CA HIS A 172 -26.70 10.58 -4.01
C HIS A 172 -25.65 9.49 -4.20
N VAL A 173 -25.75 8.46 -3.39
CA VAL A 173 -25.00 7.23 -3.55
C VAL A 173 -25.78 6.30 -4.48
N TRP A 174 -25.69 6.53 -5.78
CA TRP A 174 -26.61 6.03 -6.78
C TRP A 174 -26.63 4.53 -7.02
N ASP A 175 -25.49 3.84 -6.96
CA ASP A 175 -25.40 2.47 -7.46
C ASP A 175 -24.89 1.51 -6.43
N SER A 176 -24.88 1.93 -5.21
CA SER A 176 -24.39 1.10 -4.15
C SER A 176 -25.54 0.32 -3.57
N GLU A 177 -25.35 -0.96 -3.48
CA GLU A 177 -26.08 -1.73 -2.49
C GLU A 177 -25.76 -1.07 -1.14
N PRO A 178 -26.74 -0.49 -0.44
CA PRO A 178 -26.52 0.33 0.77
C PRO A 178 -25.67 -0.38 1.85
N VAL A 179 -25.63 -1.70 1.82
CA VAL A 179 -24.83 -2.55 2.70
C VAL A 179 -23.34 -2.35 2.58
N GLU A 180 -22.84 -2.18 1.36
CA GLU A 180 -21.42 -2.05 1.09
C GLU A 180 -20.87 -0.72 1.55
N TRP A 181 -21.75 0.22 1.87
CA TRP A 181 -21.42 1.63 1.99
C TRP A 181 -21.67 2.22 3.36
N ARG A 182 -21.69 1.36 4.38
CA ARG A 182 -21.82 1.75 5.77
C ARG A 182 -20.46 1.86 6.46
N GLY A 183 -20.46 2.48 7.64
CA GLY A 183 -19.25 2.69 8.42
C GLY A 183 -18.26 3.62 7.75
N GLY A 184 -16.99 3.28 7.79
CA GLY A 184 -15.89 4.06 7.18
C GLY A 184 -15.82 3.96 5.67
N CYS A 185 -16.93 4.20 4.97
CA CYS A 185 -16.99 4.06 3.53
C CYS A 185 -16.86 5.41 2.82
N HIS A 186 -16.04 5.42 1.76
CA HIS A 186 -15.82 6.58 0.90
C HIS A 186 -17.08 7.10 0.18
N ARG A 187 -18.20 6.40 0.24
CA ARG A 187 -19.47 6.80 -0.40
C ARG A 187 -20.49 7.33 0.59
N SER A 188 -20.71 6.68 1.73
CA SER A 188 -21.68 7.16 2.73
C SER A 188 -21.21 8.41 3.47
N MET A 189 -19.92 8.47 3.78
CA MET A 189 -19.37 9.60 4.55
C MET A 189 -19.43 10.94 3.82
N PRO A 190 -19.15 11.04 2.50
CA PRO A 190 -19.32 12.30 1.77
C PRO A 190 -20.73 12.88 1.88
N GLU A 191 -21.74 12.03 1.75
CA GLU A 191 -23.14 12.47 1.84
C GLU A 191 -23.48 12.92 3.27
N GLY A 192 -23.11 12.11 4.26
CA GLY A 192 -23.37 12.42 5.67
C GLY A 192 -22.74 13.74 6.12
N VAL A 193 -21.45 13.93 5.84
CA VAL A 193 -20.73 15.14 6.25
C VAL A 193 -21.23 16.38 5.51
N SER A 194 -21.47 16.26 4.21
CA SER A 194 -21.91 17.42 3.40
C SER A 194 -23.26 17.94 3.86
N LYS A 195 -24.22 17.04 4.10
CA LYS A 195 -25.55 17.39 4.62
C LYS A 195 -25.48 17.95 6.02
N PHE A 196 -24.68 17.35 6.91
CA PHE A 196 -24.48 17.86 8.27
C PHE A 196 -23.90 19.27 8.27
N LEU A 197 -22.87 19.52 7.48
CA LEU A 197 -22.25 20.86 7.38
C LEU A 197 -23.21 21.87 6.75
N ALA A 198 -23.99 21.47 5.73
CA ALA A 198 -25.00 22.34 5.14
C ALA A 198 -26.07 22.75 6.17
N ALA A 199 -26.57 21.82 6.97
CA ALA A 199 -27.51 22.10 8.06
C ALA A 199 -26.91 23.00 9.16
N THR A 200 -25.64 22.80 9.47
CA THR A 200 -24.91 23.61 10.45
C THR A 200 -24.66 25.02 9.96
N TRP A 201 -24.32 25.19 8.68
CA TRP A 201 -24.01 26.51 8.11
C TRP A 201 -25.27 27.33 7.76
N TYR A 202 -26.34 26.63 7.38
CA TYR A 202 -27.59 27.21 6.90
C TYR A 202 -28.80 26.62 7.63
N PRO A 203 -28.96 26.89 8.93
CA PRO A 203 -30.05 26.28 9.74
C PRO A 203 -31.46 26.73 9.31
N ASP A 204 -31.55 27.73 8.43
CA ASP A 204 -32.79 28.27 7.89
C ASP A 204 -33.38 27.49 6.71
N ILE A 205 -32.66 26.48 6.16
CA ILE A 205 -33.18 25.66 5.06
C ILE A 205 -34.20 24.62 5.55
N PRO A 206 -35.20 24.27 4.74
CA PRO A 206 -36.23 23.29 5.13
C PRO A 206 -35.67 21.92 5.52
N GLU A 207 -34.56 21.54 4.92
CA GLU A 207 -33.91 20.24 5.13
C GLU A 207 -33.02 20.20 6.40
N ALA A 208 -32.76 21.32 7.06
CA ALA A 208 -31.71 21.41 8.08
C ALA A 208 -31.83 20.38 9.19
N ALA A 209 -33.03 20.22 9.78
CA ALA A 209 -33.26 19.26 10.85
C ALA A 209 -32.99 17.83 10.41
N HIS A 210 -33.52 17.45 9.24
CA HIS A 210 -33.32 16.12 8.68
C HIS A 210 -31.85 15.84 8.32
N TRP A 211 -31.18 16.81 7.68
CA TRP A 211 -29.77 16.66 7.29
C TRP A 211 -28.82 16.62 8.49
N SER A 212 -29.11 17.35 9.55
CA SER A 212 -28.35 17.28 10.80
C SER A 212 -28.47 15.89 11.42
N GLU A 213 -29.69 15.36 11.52
CA GLU A 213 -29.94 14.02 12.07
C GLU A 213 -29.31 12.92 11.20
N TYR A 214 -29.47 13.01 9.88
CA TYR A 214 -28.85 12.06 8.95
C TYR A 214 -27.33 12.07 9.01
N GLY A 215 -26.70 13.25 9.00
CA GLY A 215 -25.26 13.37 9.10
C GLY A 215 -24.70 12.86 10.42
N GLN A 216 -25.41 13.10 11.53
CA GLN A 216 -25.03 12.53 12.82
C GLN A 216 -25.18 11.00 12.85
N TRP A 217 -26.21 10.46 12.23
CA TRP A 217 -26.41 9.02 12.12
C TRP A 217 -25.28 8.36 11.30
N VAL A 218 -24.88 8.94 10.15
CA VAL A 218 -23.75 8.45 9.34
C VAL A 218 -22.45 8.50 10.14
N PHE A 219 -22.22 9.59 10.89
CA PHE A 219 -21.04 9.71 11.75
C PHE A 219 -21.04 8.63 12.84
N ASN A 220 -22.15 8.39 13.51
CA ASN A 220 -22.26 7.38 14.57
C ASN A 220 -22.04 5.96 14.02
N ASP A 221 -22.54 5.68 12.81
CA ASP A 221 -22.31 4.40 12.15
C ASP A 221 -20.82 4.19 11.84
N PHE A 222 -20.14 5.20 11.29
CA PHE A 222 -18.69 5.20 11.14
C PHE A 222 -17.97 5.02 12.48
N TRP A 223 -18.36 5.82 13.49
CA TRP A 223 -17.69 5.84 14.79
C TRP A 223 -17.75 4.49 15.51
N SER A 224 -18.85 3.77 15.35
CA SER A 224 -19.01 2.44 15.92
C SER A 224 -18.10 1.36 15.31
N ALA A 225 -17.46 1.66 14.16
CA ALA A 225 -16.52 0.76 13.51
C ALA A 225 -15.18 1.43 13.14
N LYS A 226 -14.87 2.57 13.76
CA LYS A 226 -13.74 3.44 13.39
C LYS A 226 -12.38 2.77 13.40
N ASP A 227 -12.18 1.79 14.27
CA ASP A 227 -10.94 1.03 14.44
C ASP A 227 -10.88 -0.25 13.56
N ALA A 228 -11.76 -0.33 12.57
CA ALA A 228 -11.80 -1.39 11.58
C ALA A 228 -11.75 -0.81 10.15
N PRO A 229 -10.67 -0.10 9.77
CA PRO A 229 -10.57 0.54 8.48
C PRO A 229 -10.55 -0.47 7.34
N GLN A 230 -10.94 -0.04 6.15
CA GLN A 230 -10.84 -0.86 4.95
C GLN A 230 -9.39 -1.30 4.72
N ASN A 231 -9.20 -2.55 4.34
CA ASN A 231 -7.88 -3.11 4.03
C ASN A 231 -7.54 -2.92 2.55
N ASP A 232 -7.48 -1.66 2.13
CA ASP A 232 -7.22 -1.27 0.75
C ASP A 232 -6.60 0.13 0.73
N THR A 233 -5.42 0.27 0.13
CA THR A 233 -4.67 1.54 0.12
C THR A 233 -5.40 2.67 -0.60
N GLY A 234 -6.24 2.35 -1.58
CA GLY A 234 -7.06 3.33 -2.29
C GLY A 234 -8.34 3.68 -1.51
N TYR A 235 -9.16 2.70 -1.19
CA TYR A 235 -10.47 2.93 -0.57
C TYR A 235 -10.40 3.42 0.87
N MET A 236 -9.36 3.06 1.62
CA MET A 236 -9.16 3.61 2.95
C MET A 236 -9.03 5.13 2.93
N MET A 237 -8.43 5.70 1.87
CA MET A 237 -8.15 7.13 1.82
C MET A 237 -9.38 8.01 1.61
N GLY A 238 -10.46 7.48 1.01
CA GLY A 238 -11.71 8.23 0.86
C GLY A 238 -12.27 8.74 2.20
N PRO A 239 -12.55 7.87 3.17
CA PRO A 239 -12.93 8.27 4.52
C PRO A 239 -11.86 9.13 5.22
N MET A 240 -10.59 8.76 5.10
CA MET A 240 -9.52 9.44 5.82
C MET A 240 -9.34 10.89 5.37
N ILE A 241 -9.45 11.18 4.07
CA ILE A 241 -9.36 12.58 3.59
C ILE A 241 -10.52 13.44 4.10
N ILE A 242 -11.73 12.88 4.18
CA ILE A 242 -12.88 13.60 4.75
C ILE A 242 -12.62 13.91 6.21
N LEU A 243 -12.26 12.92 7.01
CA LEU A 243 -11.99 13.10 8.44
C LEU A 243 -10.83 14.06 8.70
N GLY A 244 -9.75 13.94 7.93
CA GLY A 244 -8.60 14.83 8.05
C GLY A 244 -8.93 16.28 7.70
N CYS A 245 -9.74 16.51 6.67
CA CYS A 245 -10.10 17.86 6.24
C CYS A 245 -11.17 18.53 7.14
N VAL A 246 -12.18 17.75 7.58
CA VAL A 246 -13.40 18.33 8.17
C VAL A 246 -13.92 17.60 9.41
N GLY A 247 -13.15 16.65 9.94
CA GLY A 247 -13.57 15.85 11.09
C GLY A 247 -13.92 16.69 12.32
N ASP A 248 -13.11 17.71 12.62
CA ASP A 248 -13.37 18.66 13.72
C ASP A 248 -14.62 19.52 13.50
N GLN A 249 -14.96 19.84 12.26
CA GLN A 249 -16.20 20.53 11.93
C GLN A 249 -17.43 19.62 12.06
N TRP A 250 -17.25 18.32 11.75
CA TRP A 250 -18.32 17.34 11.85
C TRP A 250 -18.65 16.99 13.31
N THR A 251 -17.63 16.90 14.15
CA THR A 251 -17.79 16.54 15.57
C THR A 251 -17.92 17.73 16.51
N GLY A 252 -17.47 18.91 16.09
CA GLY A 252 -17.35 20.09 16.92
C GLY A 252 -16.14 20.07 17.88
N ASP A 253 -15.29 19.06 17.79
CA ASP A 253 -14.07 18.88 18.59
C ASP A 253 -12.98 18.08 17.85
N ASP A 254 -11.83 17.87 18.49
CA ASP A 254 -10.69 17.17 17.90
C ASP A 254 -10.69 15.65 18.15
N ARG A 255 -11.81 15.05 18.60
CA ARG A 255 -11.87 13.59 18.90
C ARG A 255 -11.44 12.70 17.74
N VAL A 256 -11.71 13.10 16.50
CA VAL A 256 -11.31 12.35 15.30
C VAL A 256 -9.78 12.18 15.20
N TYR A 257 -9.02 13.11 15.75
CA TYR A 257 -7.56 13.08 15.74
C TYR A 257 -6.97 12.48 17.02
N LEU A 258 -7.68 12.62 18.16
CA LEU A 258 -7.13 12.32 19.49
C LEU A 258 -7.66 11.01 20.11
N ASP A 259 -8.75 10.44 19.59
CA ASP A 259 -9.26 9.15 20.08
C ASP A 259 -8.24 8.01 19.87
N PRO A 260 -7.95 7.19 20.88
CA PRO A 260 -6.94 6.14 20.77
C PRO A 260 -7.21 5.11 19.66
N GLY A 261 -8.47 4.80 19.35
CA GLY A 261 -8.83 3.91 18.24
C GLY A 261 -8.52 4.56 16.89
N MET A 262 -8.86 5.85 16.74
CA MET A 262 -8.51 6.60 15.54
C MET A 262 -7.00 6.79 15.40
N GLN A 263 -6.27 7.02 16.50
CA GLN A 263 -4.82 7.12 16.45
C GLN A 263 -4.16 5.85 15.89
N ARG A 264 -4.65 4.65 16.24
CA ARG A 264 -4.16 3.41 15.61
C ARG A 264 -4.36 3.40 14.09
N VAL A 265 -5.47 3.94 13.61
CA VAL A 265 -5.74 4.08 12.17
C VAL A 265 -4.80 5.10 11.52
N TRP A 266 -4.60 6.24 12.16
CA TRP A 266 -3.69 7.28 11.68
C TRP A 266 -2.22 6.81 11.69
N ASP A 267 -1.81 6.10 12.72
CA ASP A 267 -0.45 5.56 12.83
C ASP A 267 -0.11 4.60 11.69
N ARG A 268 -1.10 3.90 11.13
CA ARG A 268 -0.90 3.07 9.91
C ARG A 268 -0.37 3.90 8.74
N LEU A 269 -0.87 5.13 8.55
CA LEU A 269 -0.41 6.00 7.47
C LEU A 269 1.08 6.33 7.58
N MET A 270 1.63 6.32 8.79
CA MET A 270 3.03 6.57 9.07
C MET A 270 3.87 5.29 9.03
N VAL A 271 3.45 4.24 9.77
CA VAL A 271 4.29 3.05 9.94
C VAL A 271 4.42 2.20 8.67
N GLU A 272 3.47 2.33 7.74
CA GLU A 272 3.50 1.65 6.44
C GLU A 272 4.42 2.34 5.41
N VAL A 273 4.91 3.56 5.69
CA VAL A 273 5.85 4.26 4.81
C VAL A 273 7.19 3.53 4.82
N THR A 274 7.72 3.25 3.64
CA THR A 274 9.05 2.62 3.51
C THR A 274 10.17 3.58 3.92
N PRO A 275 11.38 3.11 4.23
CA PRO A 275 12.50 4.00 4.57
C PRO A 275 12.83 5.03 3.50
N ASP A 276 12.58 4.71 2.25
CA ASP A 276 12.75 5.57 1.09
C ASP A 276 11.54 6.49 0.82
N GLY A 277 10.45 6.35 1.56
CA GLY A 277 9.28 7.23 1.46
C GLY A 277 8.18 6.73 0.53
N ALA A 278 8.28 5.52 0.01
CA ALA A 278 7.25 4.91 -0.82
C ALA A 278 6.12 4.29 0.01
N ILE A 279 5.03 3.94 -0.66
CA ILE A 279 3.93 3.16 -0.12
C ILE A 279 3.70 1.93 -0.97
N ASN A 280 3.86 0.76 -0.36
CA ASN A 280 3.49 -0.49 -0.99
C ASN A 280 1.96 -0.64 -1.02
N PRO A 281 1.37 -0.94 -2.18
CA PRO A 281 -0.05 -1.12 -2.29
C PRO A 281 -0.52 -2.43 -1.63
N TYR A 282 -1.74 -2.41 -1.13
CA TYR A 282 -2.52 -3.59 -0.75
C TYR A 282 -4.00 -3.32 -0.99
N GLY A 283 -4.77 -4.39 -1.10
CA GLY A 283 -6.17 -4.31 -1.46
C GLY A 283 -6.42 -4.14 -2.97
N PRO A 284 -7.68 -4.29 -3.43
CA PRO A 284 -8.01 -4.38 -4.85
C PRO A 284 -7.87 -3.08 -5.65
N ASN A 285 -7.71 -1.94 -4.98
CA ASN A 285 -7.60 -0.61 -5.61
C ASN A 285 -6.30 0.09 -5.23
N GLY A 286 -5.31 -0.69 -4.82
CA GLY A 286 -3.98 -0.17 -4.50
C GLY A 286 -3.06 -0.18 -5.73
N GLY A 287 -2.32 0.90 -5.92
CA GLY A 287 -1.19 0.99 -6.84
C GLY A 287 0.02 1.59 -6.14
N TRP A 288 1.16 1.55 -6.76
CA TRP A 288 2.38 2.13 -6.19
C TRP A 288 2.20 3.60 -5.88
N ASN A 289 2.43 3.99 -4.65
CA ASN A 289 2.23 5.34 -4.13
C ASN A 289 0.80 5.88 -4.35
N SER A 290 -0.17 5.01 -4.53
CA SER A 290 -1.57 5.42 -4.61
C SER A 290 -1.93 6.27 -3.39
N THR A 291 -2.47 7.46 -3.65
CA THR A 291 -2.88 8.41 -2.60
C THR A 291 -1.76 8.97 -1.70
N ALA A 292 -0.49 8.90 -2.11
CA ALA A 292 0.64 9.43 -1.32
C ALA A 292 0.50 10.93 -1.05
N ASP A 293 0.01 11.69 -2.01
CA ASP A 293 -0.29 13.10 -1.91
C ASP A 293 -1.33 13.43 -0.82
N TYR A 294 -2.41 12.66 -0.75
CA TYR A 294 -3.40 12.76 0.33
C TYR A 294 -2.79 12.41 1.68
N ARG A 295 -1.97 11.35 1.74
CA ARG A 295 -1.32 10.93 2.99
C ARG A 295 -0.40 12.02 3.53
N ILE A 296 0.37 12.70 2.67
CA ILE A 296 1.22 13.83 3.07
C ILE A 296 0.37 14.94 3.71
N ALA A 297 -0.72 15.33 3.06
CA ALA A 297 -1.61 16.36 3.59
C ALA A 297 -2.24 15.97 4.92
N LEU A 298 -2.65 14.70 5.06
CA LEU A 298 -3.20 14.17 6.31
C LEU A 298 -2.16 14.11 7.43
N LEU A 299 -0.95 13.66 7.12
CA LEU A 299 0.14 13.59 8.11
C LEU A 299 0.50 14.99 8.64
N GLU A 300 0.51 16.02 7.79
CA GLU A 300 0.66 17.42 8.26
C GLU A 300 -0.52 17.86 9.13
N ARG A 301 -1.77 17.53 8.75
CA ARG A 301 -2.94 17.83 9.55
C ARG A 301 -2.89 17.17 10.93
N LEU A 302 -2.52 15.88 10.96
CA LEU A 302 -2.37 15.11 12.19
C LEU A 302 -1.27 15.68 13.08
N ALA A 303 -0.13 16.04 12.51
CA ALA A 303 0.94 16.70 13.25
C ALA A 303 0.49 18.01 13.89
N ALA A 304 -0.22 18.86 13.13
CA ALA A 304 -0.76 20.13 13.63
C ALA A 304 -1.80 19.94 14.74
N LYS A 305 -2.61 18.85 14.67
CA LYS A 305 -3.66 18.57 15.66
C LYS A 305 -3.16 17.85 16.92
N THR A 306 -2.08 17.07 16.81
CA THR A 306 -1.58 16.21 17.89
C THR A 306 -0.25 16.67 18.48
N GLY A 307 0.47 17.58 17.80
CA GLY A 307 1.83 17.99 18.17
C GLY A 307 2.90 16.92 17.88
N ARG A 308 2.56 15.83 17.16
CA ARG A 308 3.44 14.70 16.90
C ARG A 308 4.33 14.95 15.68
N GLY A 309 5.64 15.03 15.92
CA GLY A 309 6.63 15.27 14.86
C GLY A 309 6.96 14.04 14.00
N ASP A 310 6.61 12.85 14.43
CA ASP A 310 6.77 11.61 13.66
C ASP A 310 5.86 11.54 12.41
N TYR A 311 4.67 12.14 12.48
CA TYR A 311 3.84 12.32 11.29
C TYR A 311 4.52 13.23 10.26
N ARG A 312 5.13 14.35 10.69
CA ARG A 312 5.89 15.24 9.80
C ARG A 312 7.10 14.55 9.19
N PHE A 313 7.79 13.69 9.97
CA PHE A 313 8.89 12.90 9.45
C PHE A 313 8.44 11.98 8.29
N ALA A 314 7.34 11.28 8.46
CA ALA A 314 6.78 10.44 7.40
C ALA A 314 6.35 11.26 6.18
N ALA A 315 5.73 12.43 6.38
CA ALA A 315 5.38 13.36 5.30
C ALA A 315 6.62 13.81 4.51
N GLN A 316 7.73 14.13 5.21
CA GLN A 316 9.01 14.49 4.56
C GLN A 316 9.54 13.37 3.67
N LYS A 317 9.57 12.13 4.19
CA LYS A 317 10.03 10.97 3.40
C LYS A 317 9.17 10.79 2.16
N MET A 318 7.86 10.83 2.31
CA MET A 318 6.93 10.66 1.20
C MET A 318 7.04 11.78 0.16
N LEU A 319 7.18 13.04 0.58
CA LEU A 319 7.34 14.16 -0.33
C LEU A 319 8.64 14.05 -1.14
N ASN A 320 9.74 13.71 -0.48
CA ASN A 320 11.03 13.51 -1.16
C ASN A 320 10.95 12.37 -2.19
N TYR A 321 10.24 11.29 -1.86
CA TYR A 321 10.00 10.21 -2.80
C TYR A 321 9.12 10.65 -3.99
N LEU A 322 8.08 11.44 -3.80
CA LEU A 322 7.26 11.99 -4.89
C LEU A 322 8.06 12.92 -5.81
N ILE A 323 8.94 13.75 -5.26
CA ILE A 323 9.85 14.60 -6.03
C ILE A 323 10.76 13.74 -6.91
N TYR A 324 11.32 12.67 -6.37
CA TYR A 324 12.10 11.69 -7.13
C TYR A 324 11.30 11.00 -8.22
N GLN A 325 10.06 10.57 -7.92
CA GLN A 325 9.20 9.89 -8.89
C GLN A 325 8.78 10.76 -10.06
N SER A 326 8.66 12.05 -9.86
CA SER A 326 8.13 13.00 -10.85
C SER A 326 9.01 14.23 -10.98
N PRO A 327 10.26 14.09 -11.46
CA PRO A 327 11.20 15.18 -11.52
C PRO A 327 10.74 16.28 -12.48
N THR A 328 10.96 17.54 -12.07
CA THR A 328 10.77 18.74 -12.87
C THR A 328 12.11 19.44 -13.09
N GLU A 329 12.09 20.56 -13.81
CA GLU A 329 13.27 21.46 -13.87
C GLU A 329 13.66 21.99 -12.48
N ASN A 330 12.67 22.17 -11.60
CA ASN A 330 12.91 22.49 -10.19
C ASN A 330 13.10 21.20 -9.38
N PRO A 331 14.31 20.92 -8.87
CA PRO A 331 14.60 19.67 -8.15
C PRO A 331 13.88 19.54 -6.78
N LYS A 332 13.15 20.58 -6.35
CA LYS A 332 12.36 20.62 -5.12
C LYS A 332 10.86 20.50 -5.35
N ALA A 333 10.42 20.34 -6.60
CA ALA A 333 9.00 20.32 -6.95
C ALA A 333 8.56 18.95 -7.48
N VAL A 334 7.31 18.62 -7.21
CA VAL A 334 6.59 17.49 -7.83
C VAL A 334 6.04 17.96 -9.18
N HIS A 335 6.14 17.11 -10.21
CA HIS A 335 5.67 17.46 -11.55
C HIS A 335 4.14 17.63 -11.61
N PRO A 336 3.61 18.72 -12.18
CA PRO A 336 2.18 19.04 -12.16
C PRO A 336 1.30 17.98 -12.81
N ASP A 337 1.77 17.29 -13.85
CA ASP A 337 1.00 16.25 -14.55
C ASP A 337 0.79 14.97 -13.74
N TYR A 338 1.48 14.81 -12.61
CA TYR A 338 1.32 13.64 -11.72
C TYR A 338 0.10 13.72 -10.82
N GLY A 339 -0.70 14.80 -10.87
CA GLY A 339 -1.91 14.95 -10.08
C GLY A 339 -1.67 15.16 -8.57
N HIS A 340 -0.41 15.11 -8.14
CA HIS A 340 -0.02 15.22 -6.74
C HIS A 340 0.15 16.65 -6.25
N THR A 341 0.39 17.59 -7.16
CA THR A 341 0.65 19.00 -6.85
C THR A 341 -0.50 19.70 -6.14
N TRP A 342 -1.73 19.31 -6.43
CA TRP A 342 -2.92 19.89 -5.80
C TRP A 342 -2.95 19.61 -4.29
N HIS A 343 -2.56 18.43 -3.88
CA HIS A 343 -2.55 18.03 -2.47
C HIS A 343 -1.34 18.59 -1.71
N MET A 344 -0.28 19.00 -2.41
CA MET A 344 0.79 19.80 -1.82
C MET A 344 0.26 21.16 -1.33
N ALA A 345 -0.71 21.74 -2.03
CA ALA A 345 -1.41 22.91 -1.58
C ALA A 345 -2.23 22.64 -0.28
N LEU A 346 -2.89 21.49 -0.21
CA LEU A 346 -3.60 21.08 1.01
C LEU A 346 -2.63 20.85 2.18
N ALA A 347 -1.49 20.20 1.93
CA ALA A 347 -0.43 20.02 2.91
C ALA A 347 0.09 21.37 3.43
N TRP A 348 0.32 22.33 2.55
CA TRP A 348 0.73 23.70 2.93
C TRP A 348 -0.31 24.39 3.83
N LEU A 349 -1.60 24.23 3.52
CA LEU A 349 -2.69 24.82 4.32
C LEU A 349 -2.77 24.23 5.73
N PHE A 350 -2.41 22.98 5.90
CA PHE A 350 -2.49 22.24 7.16
C PHE A 350 -1.20 22.24 7.97
N ALA A 351 -0.05 22.45 7.33
CA ALA A 351 1.25 22.39 7.99
C ALA A 351 1.38 23.38 9.15
N ASP A 352 1.96 22.90 10.23
CA ASP A 352 2.37 23.70 11.39
C ASP A 352 3.88 23.53 11.58
N ASP A 353 4.65 24.53 11.13
CA ASP A 353 6.11 24.52 11.21
C ASP A 353 6.65 24.63 12.65
N THR A 354 5.80 24.89 13.65
CA THR A 354 6.19 24.86 15.06
C THR A 354 6.34 23.44 15.60
N VAL A 355 5.73 22.45 14.94
CA VAL A 355 5.88 21.04 15.30
C VAL A 355 7.23 20.53 14.76
N ALA A 356 8.14 20.21 15.67
CA ALA A 356 9.47 19.69 15.30
C ALA A 356 9.37 18.31 14.62
N ILE A 357 10.19 18.10 13.58
CA ILE A 357 10.28 16.81 12.90
C ILE A 357 11.09 15.84 13.75
N ASN A 358 10.51 14.71 14.10
CA ASN A 358 11.15 13.69 14.90
C ASN A 358 10.95 12.31 14.23
N PRO A 359 11.99 11.50 14.07
CA PRO A 359 11.81 10.16 13.51
C PRO A 359 10.93 9.31 14.46
N PRO A 360 10.04 8.48 13.93
CA PRO A 360 9.31 7.51 14.73
C PRO A 360 10.27 6.42 15.24
N ALA A 361 9.77 5.52 16.11
CA ALA A 361 10.53 4.35 16.53
C ALA A 361 11.09 3.60 15.30
N SER A 362 12.38 3.24 15.37
CA SER A 362 13.12 2.74 14.21
C SER A 362 13.03 1.22 14.02
N GLY A 363 12.38 0.51 14.91
CA GLY A 363 12.30 -0.93 14.90
C GLY A 363 11.15 -1.48 14.06
N SER A 364 11.15 -2.81 13.92
CA SER A 364 10.02 -3.56 13.41
C SER A 364 8.85 -3.51 14.40
N THR A 365 7.65 -3.65 13.88
CA THR A 365 6.42 -3.64 14.68
C THR A 365 5.32 -4.41 13.99
N TRP A 366 4.24 -4.68 14.68
CA TRP A 366 3.02 -5.14 14.07
C TRP A 366 1.81 -4.36 14.60
N THR A 367 0.81 -4.19 13.74
CA THR A 367 -0.37 -3.41 14.03
C THR A 367 -1.56 -4.32 14.31
N LYS A 368 -2.53 -3.77 15.01
CA LYS A 368 -3.80 -4.42 15.32
C LYS A 368 -4.95 -3.59 14.78
N ARG A 369 -6.06 -4.25 14.56
CA ARG A 369 -7.34 -3.64 14.24
C ARG A 369 -8.46 -4.34 14.98
N MET A 370 -9.60 -3.66 15.13
CA MET A 370 -10.79 -4.29 15.64
C MET A 370 -11.53 -5.06 14.53
N GLU A 371 -12.18 -6.13 14.90
CA GLU A 371 -13.17 -6.77 14.04
C GLU A 371 -14.46 -5.94 14.04
N ALA A 372 -14.95 -5.58 12.86
CA ALA A 372 -16.26 -4.99 12.70
C ALA A 372 -17.27 -6.06 12.29
N VAL A 373 -18.39 -6.08 12.98
CA VAL A 373 -19.52 -6.96 12.70
C VAL A 373 -20.75 -6.15 12.37
N ARG A 374 -21.61 -6.73 11.60
CA ARG A 374 -22.90 -6.18 11.25
C ARG A 374 -23.94 -6.56 12.28
N VAL A 375 -24.62 -5.56 12.84
CA VAL A 375 -25.70 -5.79 13.81
C VAL A 375 -26.99 -5.12 13.34
N PRO A 376 -28.16 -5.72 13.62
CA PRO A 376 -29.44 -5.09 13.32
C PRO A 376 -29.57 -3.74 14.01
N HIS A 377 -30.11 -2.76 13.33
CA HIS A 377 -30.53 -1.52 13.95
C HIS A 377 -31.69 -1.77 14.89
N THR A 378 -31.62 -1.20 16.07
CA THR A 378 -32.69 -1.27 17.07
C THR A 378 -33.89 -0.44 16.70
N ASP A 379 -33.68 0.67 15.97
CA ASP A 379 -34.74 1.59 15.53
C ASP A 379 -34.87 1.58 14.00
N LYS A 380 -35.71 0.70 13.48
CA LYS A 380 -36.00 0.63 12.06
C LYS A 380 -36.74 1.86 11.52
N ALA A 381 -37.70 2.37 12.32
CA ALA A 381 -38.50 3.51 11.91
C ALA A 381 -37.64 4.78 11.76
N LEU A 382 -36.69 4.98 12.66
CA LEU A 382 -35.69 6.06 12.52
C LEU A 382 -34.88 5.92 11.24
N THR A 383 -34.37 4.71 10.96
CA THR A 383 -33.55 4.43 9.81
C THR A 383 -34.31 4.65 8.49
N GLU A 384 -35.54 4.15 8.39
CA GLU A 384 -36.42 4.37 7.23
C GLU A 384 -36.72 5.85 7.02
N ARG A 385 -37.02 6.59 8.10
CA ARG A 385 -37.26 8.03 8.03
C ARG A 385 -36.01 8.80 7.59
N LEU A 386 -34.82 8.42 8.04
CA LEU A 386 -33.56 9.11 7.69
C LEU A 386 -33.16 8.89 6.23
N LEU A 387 -33.45 7.73 5.68
CA LEU A 387 -33.17 7.41 4.29
C LEU A 387 -34.19 8.01 3.31
N GLY A 388 -35.36 8.47 3.83
CA GLY A 388 -36.26 9.37 3.09
C GLY A 388 -37.25 8.71 2.17
N HIS A 389 -37.24 7.41 1.93
CA HIS A 389 -38.25 6.64 1.20
C HIS A 389 -37.88 5.15 1.12
N ALA A 390 -38.89 4.35 0.85
CA ALA A 390 -38.74 3.03 0.28
C ALA A 390 -38.07 3.11 -1.09
N ASP A 391 -36.73 3.09 -1.14
CA ASP A 391 -36.02 2.76 -2.36
C ASP A 391 -36.48 1.34 -2.77
N PRO A 392 -36.89 1.08 -4.04
CA PRO A 392 -37.19 -0.28 -4.48
C PRO A 392 -36.02 -1.26 -4.25
N ARG A 393 -34.83 -0.76 -3.93
CA ARG A 393 -33.67 -1.49 -3.45
C ARG A 393 -33.69 -1.85 -1.97
N ASP A 394 -34.69 -1.38 -1.21
CA ASP A 394 -34.91 -1.69 0.22
C ASP A 394 -35.17 -3.17 0.50
N ASN A 395 -35.42 -3.97 -0.54
CA ASN A 395 -35.55 -5.43 -0.41
C ASN A 395 -34.29 -6.14 0.09
N PHE A 396 -33.18 -5.44 0.27
CA PHE A 396 -31.91 -6.03 0.70
C PHE A 396 -31.67 -6.00 2.22
N GLY A 397 -32.59 -5.50 3.02
CA GLY A 397 -32.46 -5.51 4.48
C GLY A 397 -31.36 -4.62 5.05
N HIS A 398 -30.93 -3.62 4.32
CA HIS A 398 -29.78 -2.78 4.63
C HIS A 398 -30.06 -1.69 5.64
N ILE A 399 -31.26 -1.19 5.61
CA ILE A 399 -31.78 -0.15 6.48
C ILE A 399 -31.75 -0.56 7.94
N CYS A 400 -31.69 -1.87 8.18
CA CYS A 400 -31.83 -2.45 9.51
C CYS A 400 -30.51 -2.74 10.22
N CYS A 401 -29.38 -2.42 9.65
CA CYS A 401 -28.07 -2.83 10.18
C CYS A 401 -27.08 -1.68 10.25
N SER A 402 -26.22 -1.74 11.25
CA SER A 402 -25.03 -0.91 11.41
C SER A 402 -23.79 -1.75 11.60
N TRP A 403 -22.63 -1.15 11.40
CA TRP A 403 -21.36 -1.74 11.71
C TRP A 403 -20.97 -1.43 13.14
N HIS A 404 -20.52 -2.44 13.89
CA HIS A 404 -20.03 -2.29 15.25
C HIS A 404 -18.75 -3.07 15.45
N MET A 405 -17.86 -2.56 16.28
CA MET A 405 -16.71 -3.33 16.73
C MET A 405 -17.16 -4.46 17.64
N SER A 406 -16.75 -5.69 17.35
CA SER A 406 -17.13 -6.88 18.12
C SER A 406 -16.45 -6.97 19.49
N GLY A 407 -15.43 -6.15 19.73
CA GLY A 407 -14.55 -6.28 20.88
C GLY A 407 -13.38 -7.24 20.69
N LYS A 408 -13.29 -7.93 19.54
CA LYS A 408 -12.13 -8.76 19.18
C LYS A 408 -11.08 -7.95 18.46
N GLU A 409 -9.83 -8.12 18.88
CA GLU A 409 -8.68 -7.61 18.15
C GLU A 409 -8.15 -8.68 17.19
N TRP A 410 -7.78 -8.21 15.99
CA TRP A 410 -7.08 -8.99 14.98
C TRP A 410 -5.71 -8.39 14.70
N PRO A 411 -4.69 -9.21 14.39
CA PRO A 411 -3.47 -8.69 13.78
C PRO A 411 -3.81 -8.10 12.41
N ASP A 412 -3.12 -7.01 12.04
CA ASP A 412 -3.41 -6.29 10.80
C ASP A 412 -2.21 -6.31 9.85
N LYS A 413 -1.10 -5.68 10.20
CA LYS A 413 0.13 -5.65 9.40
C LYS A 413 1.35 -5.95 10.25
N LEU A 414 2.30 -6.71 9.69
CA LEU A 414 3.65 -6.83 10.23
C LEU A 414 4.57 -5.96 9.38
N ILE A 415 5.27 -5.08 10.02
CA ILE A 415 6.26 -4.17 9.45
C ILE A 415 7.64 -4.61 9.91
N LEU A 416 8.41 -5.20 9.01
CA LEU A 416 9.81 -5.54 9.22
C LEU A 416 10.67 -4.38 8.71
N ARG A 417 11.45 -3.78 9.59
CA ARG A 417 12.19 -2.54 9.31
C ARG A 417 13.57 -2.56 9.94
N SER A 418 14.60 -2.25 9.16
CA SER A 418 15.96 -2.08 9.68
C SER A 418 16.16 -0.72 10.33
N GLY A 419 15.47 0.29 9.84
CA GLY A 419 15.55 1.67 10.28
C GLY A 419 14.81 2.61 9.32
N TRP A 420 15.11 3.89 9.41
CA TRP A 420 14.53 4.95 8.59
C TRP A 420 15.54 5.61 7.63
N ASN A 421 16.78 5.10 7.56
CA ASN A 421 17.72 5.61 6.57
C ASN A 421 17.29 5.17 5.17
N PRO A 422 17.58 5.97 4.15
CA PRO A 422 17.15 5.70 2.78
C PRO A 422 17.54 4.32 2.22
N GLY A 423 18.62 3.72 2.66
CA GLY A 423 19.07 2.40 2.20
C GLY A 423 18.55 1.22 3.03
N ASP A 424 17.78 1.49 4.06
CA ASP A 424 17.34 0.46 5.00
C ASP A 424 16.37 -0.54 4.38
N PHE A 425 16.44 -1.77 4.86
CA PHE A 425 15.60 -2.87 4.39
C PHE A 425 14.22 -2.82 5.06
N PHE A 426 13.19 -3.06 4.26
CA PHE A 426 11.80 -3.02 4.66
C PHE A 426 11.01 -4.17 4.03
N ALA A 427 10.09 -4.75 4.78
CA ALA A 427 9.05 -5.62 4.26
C ALA A 427 7.72 -5.39 4.99
N LEU A 428 6.64 -5.41 4.22
CA LEU A 428 5.26 -5.31 4.69
C LEU A 428 4.56 -6.65 4.50
N VAL A 429 4.00 -7.20 5.58
CA VAL A 429 3.33 -8.50 5.57
C VAL A 429 1.87 -8.34 5.99
N GLU A 430 0.95 -8.96 5.26
CA GLU A 430 -0.46 -9.03 5.61
C GLU A 430 -0.66 -9.97 6.81
N LEU A 431 -1.41 -9.53 7.80
CA LEU A 431 -1.78 -10.37 8.94
C LEU A 431 -3.30 -10.58 9.04
N HIS A 432 -4.10 -9.72 8.41
CA HIS A 432 -5.54 -9.75 8.58
C HIS A 432 -6.15 -10.95 7.83
N PRO A 433 -6.87 -11.84 8.53
CA PRO A 433 -7.32 -13.10 7.95
C PRO A 433 -8.55 -12.96 7.04
N THR A 434 -9.31 -11.90 7.20
CA THR A 434 -10.62 -11.70 6.56
C THR A 434 -10.69 -10.45 5.69
N SER A 435 -9.55 -9.88 5.38
CA SER A 435 -9.48 -8.75 4.45
C SER A 435 -9.64 -9.23 3.01
N PHE A 436 -9.94 -8.30 2.15
CA PHE A 436 -9.99 -8.53 0.72
C PHE A 436 -8.69 -8.01 0.08
N PRO A 437 -7.86 -8.88 -0.46
CA PRO A 437 -7.88 -10.34 -0.35
C PRO A 437 -7.41 -10.85 1.02
N ALA A 438 -7.95 -11.99 1.44
CA ALA A 438 -7.54 -12.65 2.68
C ALA A 438 -6.25 -13.44 2.45
N ASN A 439 -5.12 -12.89 2.84
CA ASN A 439 -3.81 -13.51 2.63
C ASN A 439 -2.89 -13.38 3.86
N PRO A 440 -3.30 -13.86 5.02
CA PRO A 440 -2.49 -13.73 6.21
C PRO A 440 -1.13 -14.43 6.03
N GLY A 441 -0.08 -13.73 6.43
CA GLY A 441 1.30 -14.16 6.27
C GLY A 441 1.95 -13.80 4.93
N GLY A 442 1.22 -13.20 3.96
CA GLY A 442 1.76 -12.83 2.66
C GLY A 442 2.61 -11.55 2.68
N ILE A 443 3.77 -11.56 2.02
CA ILE A 443 4.60 -10.37 1.84
C ILE A 443 3.97 -9.52 0.73
N MET A 444 3.49 -8.32 1.09
CA MET A 444 2.84 -7.39 0.17
C MET A 444 3.83 -6.47 -0.54
N GLY A 445 4.92 -6.15 0.12
CA GLY A 445 5.99 -5.33 -0.42
C GLY A 445 7.30 -5.60 0.28
N MET A 446 8.39 -5.43 -0.44
CA MET A 446 9.74 -5.57 0.07
C MET A 446 10.65 -4.59 -0.68
N ASN A 447 11.36 -3.74 0.04
CA ASN A 447 12.15 -2.65 -0.52
C ASN A 447 13.53 -2.57 0.13
N ARG A 448 14.53 -2.23 -0.65
CA ARG A 448 15.86 -1.84 -0.17
C ARG A 448 16.54 -0.92 -1.15
N TRP A 449 17.29 0.08 -0.66
CA TRP A 449 18.02 1.05 -1.49
C TRP A 449 17.16 1.76 -2.54
N GLY A 450 15.90 2.08 -2.20
CA GLY A 450 14.97 2.72 -3.12
C GLY A 450 14.41 1.80 -4.20
N SER A 451 14.71 0.50 -4.14
CA SER A 451 14.22 -0.49 -5.08
C SER A 451 13.21 -1.44 -4.44
N PRO A 452 11.96 -1.49 -4.93
CA PRO A 452 11.06 -2.57 -4.60
C PRO A 452 11.47 -3.85 -5.30
N PHE A 453 11.19 -5.00 -4.69
CA PHE A 453 11.45 -6.34 -5.27
C PHE A 453 10.17 -7.06 -5.66
N THR A 454 9.05 -6.62 -5.11
CA THR A 454 7.72 -7.11 -5.41
C THR A 454 6.73 -6.00 -5.21
N GLN A 455 5.65 -6.05 -5.97
CA GLN A 455 4.51 -5.17 -5.82
C GLN A 455 3.26 -5.97 -6.07
N ILE A 456 2.42 -6.06 -5.07
CA ILE A 456 1.13 -6.71 -5.23
C ILE A 456 0.14 -5.66 -5.74
N VAL A 457 -0.37 -5.89 -6.94
CA VAL A 457 -1.58 -5.23 -7.42
C VAL A 457 -2.66 -6.29 -7.43
N THR A 458 -3.58 -6.15 -6.51
CA THR A 458 -4.69 -7.08 -6.45
C THR A 458 -5.69 -6.70 -7.52
N SER A 459 -5.79 -7.53 -8.52
CA SER A 459 -6.95 -7.48 -9.40
C SER A 459 -8.14 -8.16 -8.74
N LYS A 460 -9.34 -7.85 -9.20
CA LYS A 460 -10.59 -8.49 -8.74
C LYS A 460 -10.63 -10.01 -8.97
N GLY A 461 -9.54 -10.65 -9.32
CA GLY A 461 -9.53 -12.03 -9.75
C GLY A 461 -8.47 -12.94 -9.19
N ALA A 462 -7.34 -12.50 -8.71
CA ALA A 462 -6.29 -13.37 -8.20
C ALA A 462 -5.19 -12.59 -7.52
N SER A 463 -5.36 -12.24 -6.27
CA SER A 463 -4.20 -11.82 -5.52
C SER A 463 -3.55 -13.03 -4.90
N VAL A 464 -2.33 -13.24 -5.27
CA VAL A 464 -1.51 -14.24 -4.63
C VAL A 464 -0.33 -13.48 -4.06
N GLU A 465 -0.42 -13.16 -2.79
CA GLU A 465 0.69 -12.53 -2.09
C GLU A 465 1.81 -13.53 -1.88
N ASN A 466 3.03 -13.04 -1.75
CA ASN A 466 4.24 -13.84 -1.66
C ASN A 466 4.23 -14.67 -0.37
N ARG A 467 3.65 -15.85 -0.44
CA ARG A 467 3.52 -16.83 0.64
C ARG A 467 3.39 -18.23 0.07
N LEU A 468 3.33 -19.20 0.94
CA LEU A 468 2.97 -20.54 0.55
C LEU A 468 1.53 -20.57 0.02
N GLN A 469 1.33 -21.25 -1.10
CA GLN A 469 0.01 -21.50 -1.70
C GLN A 469 -0.33 -22.98 -1.56
N ILE A 470 -1.59 -23.25 -1.27
CA ILE A 470 -2.15 -24.60 -1.21
C ILE A 470 -3.31 -24.66 -2.21
N GLU A 471 -3.27 -25.65 -3.10
CA GLU A 471 -4.33 -25.92 -4.08
C GLU A 471 -4.89 -27.32 -3.82
N ASP A 472 -6.20 -27.43 -3.63
CA ASP A 472 -6.90 -28.74 -3.59
C ASP A 472 -7.15 -29.19 -5.02
N LEU A 473 -6.41 -30.20 -5.47
CA LEU A 473 -6.51 -30.79 -6.80
C LEU A 473 -7.56 -31.90 -6.91
N SER A 474 -8.26 -32.22 -5.85
CA SER A 474 -9.32 -33.26 -5.85
C SER A 474 -10.62 -32.74 -6.51
N GLN A 475 -10.74 -31.45 -6.77
CA GLN A 475 -11.90 -30.81 -7.39
C GLN A 475 -11.64 -30.47 -8.86
N GLU A 476 -12.66 -30.57 -9.73
CA GLU A 476 -12.55 -30.26 -11.16
C GLU A 476 -12.07 -28.83 -11.45
N ALA A 477 -12.36 -27.87 -10.56
CA ALA A 477 -11.68 -26.58 -10.51
C ALA A 477 -11.02 -26.49 -9.15
N PRO A 478 -9.68 -26.32 -9.06
CA PRO A 478 -9.04 -26.07 -7.77
C PRO A 478 -9.79 -24.94 -7.10
N ARG A 479 -10.51 -25.21 -6.02
CA ARG A 479 -11.11 -24.15 -5.22
C ARG A 479 -9.95 -23.45 -4.54
N ARG A 480 -9.40 -22.47 -5.23
CA ARG A 480 -8.79 -21.36 -4.56
C ARG A 480 -9.93 -20.70 -3.80
N TYR A 481 -9.79 -20.56 -2.51
CA TYR A 481 -10.64 -19.65 -1.79
C TYR A 481 -10.40 -18.27 -2.42
N HIS A 482 -11.36 -17.84 -3.24
CA HIS A 482 -11.30 -16.57 -3.94
C HIS A 482 -12.16 -15.62 -3.14
N PRO A 483 -11.56 -14.74 -2.34
CA PRO A 483 -12.31 -13.70 -1.64
C PRO A 483 -13.13 -12.83 -2.58
N ASP A 484 -12.76 -12.76 -3.86
CA ASP A 484 -13.48 -12.01 -4.89
C ASP A 484 -14.88 -12.53 -5.22
N ARG A 485 -15.17 -13.78 -4.94
CA ARG A 485 -16.51 -14.35 -5.11
C ARG A 485 -17.39 -14.11 -3.91
N LEU A 486 -16.79 -13.81 -2.77
CA LEU A 486 -17.51 -13.31 -1.63
C LEU A 486 -17.52 -11.79 -1.77
N ARG A 487 -18.61 -11.25 -2.28
CA ARG A 487 -18.86 -9.82 -2.15
C ARG A 487 -18.65 -9.44 -0.69
N ILE A 488 -18.15 -8.25 -0.43
CA ILE A 488 -17.97 -7.71 0.93
C ILE A 488 -19.18 -8.03 1.82
N ASN A 489 -20.38 -8.02 1.25
CA ASN A 489 -21.64 -8.41 1.88
C ASN A 489 -21.69 -9.85 2.39
N GLU A 490 -21.10 -10.78 1.69
CA GLU A 490 -21.08 -12.20 2.09
C GLU A 490 -20.05 -12.44 3.18
N PHE A 491 -18.94 -11.68 3.18
CA PHE A 491 -17.99 -11.69 4.29
C PHE A 491 -18.61 -11.26 5.61
N TRP A 492 -19.52 -10.32 5.55
CA TRP A 492 -20.11 -9.71 6.73
C TRP A 492 -21.49 -10.28 7.08
N GLN A 493 -21.99 -11.25 6.35
CA GLN A 493 -23.17 -11.99 6.79
C GLN A 493 -22.78 -12.92 7.92
N ALA A 494 -23.35 -12.67 9.10
CA ALA A 494 -23.15 -13.54 10.27
C ALA A 494 -23.34 -15.01 9.90
N GLY A 495 -22.32 -15.84 10.17
CA GLY A 495 -22.33 -17.28 9.94
C GLY A 495 -21.81 -17.78 8.59
N LYS A 496 -21.38 -16.90 7.66
CA LYS A 496 -20.79 -17.32 6.37
C LYS A 496 -19.30 -17.01 6.23
N MET A 497 -18.70 -16.36 7.21
CA MET A 497 -17.25 -16.13 7.19
C MET A 497 -16.55 -17.47 7.39
N PRO A 498 -15.54 -17.78 6.55
CA PRO A 498 -14.65 -18.89 6.86
C PRO A 498 -14.01 -18.62 8.23
N ASP A 499 -13.92 -19.66 9.05
CA ASP A 499 -13.29 -19.58 10.39
C ASP A 499 -11.76 -19.50 10.26
N ILE A 500 -11.29 -18.59 9.42
CA ILE A 500 -9.86 -18.30 9.24
C ILE A 500 -9.45 -17.43 10.41
N ARG A 501 -8.48 -17.92 11.19
CA ARG A 501 -7.94 -17.19 12.34
C ARG A 501 -6.46 -16.97 12.12
N SER A 502 -6.03 -15.74 12.26
CA SER A 502 -4.62 -15.36 12.24
C SER A 502 -4.19 -14.84 13.60
N ARG A 503 -3.00 -15.24 14.03
CA ARG A 503 -2.41 -14.83 15.31
C ARG A 503 -0.94 -14.54 15.12
N VAL A 504 -0.43 -13.50 15.77
CA VAL A 504 1.01 -13.33 16.02
C VAL A 504 1.28 -13.99 17.36
N THR A 505 1.96 -15.13 17.34
CA THR A 505 2.21 -15.94 18.55
C THR A 505 3.56 -15.64 19.18
N ASP A 506 4.47 -15.05 18.40
CA ASP A 506 5.77 -14.62 18.91
C ASP A 506 6.29 -13.43 18.09
N PHE A 507 6.90 -12.45 18.76
CA PHE A 507 7.49 -11.28 18.13
C PHE A 507 8.60 -10.70 18.99
N GLU A 508 9.79 -10.65 18.43
CA GLU A 508 10.96 -10.03 19.05
C GLU A 508 11.67 -9.11 18.06
N ASP A 509 11.93 -7.87 18.45
CA ASP A 509 12.74 -6.92 17.68
C ASP A 509 14.05 -6.64 18.40
N HIS A 510 15.14 -7.13 17.84
CA HIS A 510 16.50 -6.97 18.34
C HIS A 510 17.28 -5.98 17.46
N GLU A 511 18.40 -5.49 17.94
CA GLU A 511 19.27 -4.56 17.19
C GLU A 511 19.67 -5.12 15.80
N LEU A 512 20.03 -6.40 15.73
CA LEU A 512 20.54 -7.06 14.52
C LEU A 512 19.47 -7.79 13.70
N TRP A 513 18.37 -8.17 14.33
CA TRP A 513 17.34 -9.00 13.70
C TRP A 513 15.96 -8.76 14.30
N THR A 514 14.94 -9.16 13.55
CA THR A 514 13.56 -9.26 14.05
C THR A 514 13.06 -10.67 13.80
N TYR A 515 12.42 -11.26 14.79
CA TYR A 515 11.68 -12.51 14.66
C TYR A 515 10.18 -12.26 14.78
N ALA A 516 9.40 -12.93 13.94
CA ALA A 516 7.94 -12.93 14.04
C ALA A 516 7.40 -14.30 13.67
N ARG A 517 6.44 -14.81 14.45
CA ARG A 517 5.73 -16.06 14.17
C ARG A 517 4.24 -15.79 14.04
N ILE A 518 3.68 -16.25 12.92
CA ILE A 518 2.27 -16.10 12.56
C ILE A 518 1.67 -17.49 12.44
N GLU A 519 0.52 -17.69 13.06
CA GLU A 519 -0.28 -18.92 12.93
C GLU A 519 -1.60 -18.58 12.26
N VAL A 520 -2.03 -19.44 11.33
CA VAL A 520 -3.29 -19.29 10.58
C VAL A 520 -4.02 -20.63 10.59
N ASP A 521 -5.21 -20.65 11.15
CA ASP A 521 -6.10 -21.81 11.11
C ASP A 521 -6.96 -21.75 9.84
N HIS A 522 -7.19 -22.88 9.22
CA HIS A 522 -8.00 -23.04 8.01
C HIS A 522 -7.55 -22.13 6.85
N MET A 523 -6.24 -22.09 6.61
CA MET A 523 -5.67 -21.29 5.54
C MET A 523 -6.35 -21.56 4.21
N ASP A 524 -6.74 -20.48 3.51
CA ASP A 524 -7.49 -20.54 2.26
C ASP A 524 -8.84 -21.29 2.37
N GLY A 525 -9.41 -21.42 3.59
CA GLY A 525 -10.62 -22.17 3.85
C GLY A 525 -10.45 -23.70 3.73
N LEU A 526 -9.21 -24.18 3.68
CA LEU A 526 -8.86 -25.59 3.63
C LEU A 526 -8.66 -26.16 5.04
N PRO A 527 -8.84 -27.47 5.26
CA PRO A 527 -8.61 -28.12 6.55
C PRO A 527 -7.11 -28.31 6.80
N VAL A 528 -6.43 -27.19 6.99
CA VAL A 528 -4.99 -27.12 7.26
C VAL A 528 -4.70 -26.06 8.30
N SER A 529 -3.72 -26.31 9.15
CA SER A 529 -3.07 -25.29 9.96
C SER A 529 -1.76 -24.86 9.35
N TYR A 530 -1.49 -23.56 9.38
CA TYR A 530 -0.33 -22.94 8.76
C TYR A 530 0.41 -22.08 9.77
N VAL A 531 1.73 -22.24 9.80
CA VAL A 531 2.63 -21.43 10.61
C VAL A 531 3.68 -20.82 9.71
N ARG A 532 3.87 -19.51 9.79
CA ARG A 532 4.97 -18.81 9.12
C ARG A 532 5.82 -18.08 10.13
N SER A 533 7.09 -18.40 10.18
CA SER A 533 8.09 -17.70 10.97
C SER A 533 8.97 -16.87 10.06
N PHE A 534 9.23 -15.64 10.45
CA PHE A 534 10.16 -14.74 9.77
C PHE A 534 11.36 -14.49 10.67
N LEU A 535 12.56 -14.55 10.11
CA LEU A 535 13.77 -14.02 10.71
C LEU A 535 14.37 -12.98 9.75
N PHE A 536 14.18 -11.72 10.10
CA PHE A 536 14.62 -10.57 9.33
C PHE A 536 15.94 -10.07 9.86
N ILE A 537 17.01 -10.33 9.13
CA ILE A 537 18.35 -9.83 9.48
C ILE A 537 18.49 -8.42 8.92
N LYS A 538 18.50 -7.45 9.83
CA LYS A 538 18.44 -6.02 9.49
C LYS A 538 19.54 -5.63 8.52
N ASN A 539 19.13 -4.95 7.44
CA ASN A 539 20.00 -4.53 6.33
C ASN A 539 20.77 -5.65 5.63
N ARG A 540 20.28 -6.89 5.72
CA ARG A 540 20.90 -8.02 5.04
C ARG A 540 19.93 -8.85 4.23
N PHE A 541 19.13 -9.68 4.87
CA PHE A 541 18.21 -10.61 4.20
C PHE A 541 17.02 -10.97 5.10
N LEU A 542 16.03 -11.58 4.50
CA LEU A 542 14.87 -12.15 5.18
C LEU A 542 14.83 -13.66 4.94
N VAL A 543 14.62 -14.42 6.00
CA VAL A 543 14.30 -15.85 5.91
C VAL A 543 12.90 -16.09 6.40
N SER A 544 12.11 -16.86 5.65
CA SER A 544 10.82 -17.36 6.11
C SER A 544 10.82 -18.87 6.17
N ARG A 545 10.29 -19.42 7.26
CA ARG A 545 10.01 -20.83 7.45
C ARG A 545 8.51 -21.03 7.56
N GLU A 546 7.97 -21.86 6.67
CA GLU A 546 6.53 -22.10 6.56
C GLU A 546 6.26 -23.58 6.85
N THR A 547 5.38 -23.85 7.80
CA THR A 547 4.94 -25.21 8.16
C THR A 547 3.45 -25.34 7.90
N VAL A 548 3.04 -26.37 7.19
CA VAL A 548 1.65 -26.72 6.94
C VAL A 548 1.38 -28.08 7.53
N THR A 549 0.32 -28.19 8.31
CA THR A 549 -0.17 -29.46 8.87
C THR A 549 -1.56 -29.73 8.30
N PHE A 550 -1.72 -30.89 7.69
CA PHE A 550 -2.98 -31.31 7.07
C PHE A 550 -3.89 -31.96 8.11
N GLU A 551 -5.09 -31.45 8.30
CA GLU A 551 -6.08 -32.02 9.21
C GLU A 551 -6.81 -33.21 8.55
N THR A 552 -6.93 -33.16 7.22
CA THR A 552 -7.52 -34.24 6.41
C THR A 552 -6.66 -34.49 5.18
N SER A 553 -6.77 -35.71 4.61
CA SER A 553 -6.07 -36.08 3.37
C SER A 553 -6.83 -35.59 2.14
N PHE A 554 -6.16 -34.90 1.23
CA PHE A 554 -6.66 -34.54 -0.10
C PHE A 554 -5.50 -34.41 -1.10
N LYS A 555 -5.79 -34.51 -2.40
CA LYS A 555 -4.75 -34.29 -3.40
C LYS A 555 -4.39 -32.82 -3.47
N ALA A 556 -3.15 -32.48 -3.12
CA ALA A 556 -2.69 -31.11 -3.00
C ALA A 556 -1.52 -30.78 -3.93
N ARG A 557 -1.47 -29.52 -4.38
CA ARG A 557 -0.25 -28.84 -4.84
C ARG A 557 0.06 -27.76 -3.82
N ILE A 558 1.30 -27.76 -3.29
CA ILE A 558 1.68 -26.87 -2.22
C ILE A 558 3.13 -26.37 -2.41
N GLY A 559 3.36 -25.09 -2.12
CA GLY A 559 4.70 -24.53 -2.07
C GLY A 559 4.74 -23.02 -2.04
N PRO A 560 5.90 -22.44 -1.69
CA PRO A 560 6.11 -21.02 -1.67
C PRO A 560 6.04 -20.42 -3.08
N LEU A 561 5.61 -19.18 -3.11
CA LEU A 561 5.36 -18.41 -4.30
C LEU A 561 5.98 -17.03 -4.16
N TRP A 562 6.58 -16.52 -5.25
CA TRP A 562 7.11 -15.18 -5.34
C TRP A 562 6.68 -14.49 -6.63
N ASN A 563 6.08 -13.32 -6.50
CA ASN A 563 5.70 -12.48 -7.64
C ASN A 563 6.79 -11.45 -7.89
N THR A 564 7.18 -11.27 -9.14
CA THR A 564 8.23 -10.35 -9.53
C THR A 564 7.96 -9.74 -10.90
N GLN A 565 8.58 -8.61 -11.18
CA GLN A 565 8.49 -8.00 -12.50
C GLN A 565 9.39 -8.73 -13.49
N ASN A 566 10.62 -9.04 -13.13
CA ASN A 566 11.59 -9.69 -13.99
C ASN A 566 12.28 -10.85 -13.27
N ILE A 567 12.57 -11.89 -14.03
CA ILE A 567 13.42 -13.00 -13.62
C ILE A 567 14.73 -12.84 -14.37
N GLY A 568 15.84 -12.77 -13.66
CA GLY A 568 17.16 -12.61 -14.25
C GLY A 568 17.63 -13.86 -14.98
N PRO A 569 18.71 -13.76 -15.79
CA PRO A 569 19.22 -14.88 -16.57
C PRO A 569 19.76 -16.02 -15.68
N GLN A 570 20.07 -15.74 -14.42
CA GLN A 570 20.58 -16.73 -13.49
C GLN A 570 19.43 -17.35 -12.69
N ILE A 571 19.20 -18.60 -12.98
CA ILE A 571 18.16 -19.46 -12.38
C ILE A 571 18.74 -20.84 -12.07
N GLY A 572 18.42 -21.38 -10.91
CA GLY A 572 18.75 -22.76 -10.52
C GLY A 572 17.51 -23.64 -10.38
N SER A 573 17.69 -24.84 -9.87
CA SER A 573 16.59 -25.79 -9.64
C SER A 573 15.67 -25.38 -8.47
N HIS A 574 16.13 -24.49 -7.59
CA HIS A 574 15.43 -24.07 -6.37
C HIS A 574 15.69 -22.60 -6.00
N TRP A 575 16.20 -21.81 -6.92
CA TRP A 575 16.43 -20.37 -6.72
C TRP A 575 16.35 -19.62 -8.05
N ALA A 576 16.07 -18.31 -7.96
CA ALA A 576 16.10 -17.41 -9.09
C ALA A 576 16.61 -16.03 -8.65
N ASN A 577 17.32 -15.34 -9.54
CA ASN A 577 17.60 -13.93 -9.43
C ASN A 577 16.43 -13.11 -9.99
N THR A 578 15.92 -12.16 -9.24
CA THR A 578 14.75 -11.35 -9.63
C THR A 578 14.99 -9.87 -9.38
N PHE A 579 14.25 -9.01 -10.07
CA PHE A 579 14.35 -7.57 -9.88
C PHE A 579 13.12 -6.83 -10.41
N MET A 580 12.95 -5.57 -9.99
CA MET A 580 11.99 -4.65 -10.59
C MET A 580 12.71 -3.46 -11.22
N SER A 581 12.28 -3.06 -12.42
CA SER A 581 12.82 -1.90 -13.14
C SER A 581 12.03 -0.63 -12.84
N TYR A 582 10.75 -0.76 -12.54
CA TYR A 582 9.84 0.33 -12.21
C TYR A 582 8.61 -0.21 -11.47
N PRO A 583 8.08 0.50 -10.49
CA PRO A 583 6.78 0.19 -9.93
C PRO A 583 5.64 0.70 -10.83
N VAL A 584 4.42 0.21 -10.59
CA VAL A 584 3.23 0.52 -11.40
C VAL A 584 2.13 1.11 -10.52
N ALA A 585 1.61 2.27 -10.92
CA ALA A 585 0.47 2.90 -10.27
C ALA A 585 -0.86 2.17 -10.57
N ASP A 586 -1.91 2.49 -9.84
CA ASP A 586 -3.25 1.90 -9.94
C ASP A 586 -3.88 2.01 -11.35
N ASN A 587 -3.55 3.05 -12.09
CA ASN A 587 -3.99 3.28 -13.48
C ASN A 587 -3.13 2.55 -14.52
N GLY A 588 -2.21 1.68 -14.10
CA GLY A 588 -1.26 1.00 -14.98
C GLY A 588 -0.07 1.87 -15.42
N ARG A 589 0.04 3.11 -14.93
CA ARG A 589 1.14 4.02 -15.27
C ARG A 589 2.42 3.56 -14.60
N ARG A 590 3.50 3.51 -15.37
CA ARG A 590 4.84 3.23 -14.84
C ARG A 590 5.35 4.43 -14.06
N SER A 591 5.85 4.17 -12.88
CA SER A 591 6.56 5.17 -12.07
C SER A 591 8.00 5.36 -12.57
N ALA A 592 8.75 6.25 -11.92
CA ALA A 592 10.17 6.44 -12.22
C ALA A 592 10.93 5.10 -12.06
N PRO A 593 11.98 4.91 -12.88
CA PRO A 593 12.84 3.74 -12.76
C PRO A 593 13.46 3.62 -11.38
N THR A 594 13.57 2.38 -10.89
CA THR A 594 14.20 2.08 -9.61
C THR A 594 15.71 1.95 -9.72
N PRO A 595 16.47 2.15 -8.64
CA PRO A 595 17.87 1.76 -8.58
C PRO A 595 18.05 0.29 -8.93
N ALA A 596 19.19 -0.03 -9.54
CA ALA A 596 19.49 -1.39 -9.96
C ALA A 596 19.94 -2.23 -8.76
N VAL A 597 18.99 -2.88 -8.13
CA VAL A 597 19.19 -3.85 -7.03
C VAL A 597 18.47 -5.13 -7.41
N ASP A 598 19.15 -6.24 -7.29
CA ASP A 598 18.59 -7.57 -7.55
C ASP A 598 18.18 -8.23 -6.23
N LEU A 599 17.30 -9.21 -6.32
CA LEU A 599 16.89 -10.05 -5.20
C LEU A 599 17.13 -11.52 -5.57
N LEU A 600 18.01 -12.19 -4.82
CA LEU A 600 18.05 -13.63 -4.84
C LEU A 600 16.86 -14.18 -4.06
N VAL A 601 15.99 -14.91 -4.73
CA VAL A 601 14.92 -15.71 -4.13
C VAL A 601 15.38 -17.17 -4.13
N TRP A 602 15.61 -17.71 -2.94
CA TRP A 602 16.14 -19.05 -2.75
C TRP A 602 15.17 -19.88 -1.90
N PHE A 603 14.98 -21.13 -2.26
CA PHE A 603 14.16 -22.11 -1.55
C PHE A 603 15.02 -23.28 -1.09
N ALA A 604 14.78 -23.83 0.10
CA ALA A 604 15.48 -25.01 0.57
C ALA A 604 15.26 -26.18 -0.41
N PRO A 605 16.34 -26.77 -0.95
CA PRO A 605 16.24 -27.81 -1.96
C PRO A 605 15.54 -29.06 -1.41
N HIS A 606 14.70 -29.67 -2.25
CA HIS A 606 14.02 -30.92 -1.94
C HIS A 606 13.77 -31.70 -3.23
N GLU A 607 14.01 -33.01 -3.23
CA GLU A 607 13.99 -33.84 -4.43
C GLU A 607 12.63 -33.88 -5.16
N GLU A 608 11.55 -33.84 -4.39
CA GLU A 608 10.18 -33.90 -4.94
C GLU A 608 9.60 -32.54 -5.34
N ARG A 609 10.34 -31.44 -5.13
CA ARG A 609 9.88 -30.08 -5.42
C ARG A 609 10.45 -29.57 -6.73
N LYS A 610 9.65 -28.79 -7.45
CA LYS A 610 10.04 -28.23 -8.75
C LYS A 610 9.83 -26.73 -8.76
N LEU A 611 10.88 -26.00 -9.18
CA LEU A 611 10.76 -24.58 -9.47
C LEU A 611 10.16 -24.39 -10.87
N ARG A 612 9.13 -23.57 -10.95
CA ARG A 612 8.47 -23.17 -12.19
C ARG A 612 8.28 -21.67 -12.20
N SER A 613 8.32 -21.06 -13.37
CA SER A 613 7.92 -19.68 -13.58
C SER A 613 6.65 -19.65 -14.44
N GLU A 614 5.72 -18.79 -14.10
CA GLU A 614 4.47 -18.59 -14.81
C GLU A 614 4.30 -17.11 -15.16
N ASN A 615 3.85 -16.81 -16.39
CA ASN A 615 3.46 -15.46 -16.77
C ASN A 615 1.98 -15.24 -16.43
N ARG A 616 1.71 -14.33 -15.51
CA ARG A 616 0.36 -14.03 -15.03
C ARG A 616 -0.45 -13.14 -15.98
N LEU A 617 0.17 -12.40 -16.89
CA LEU A 617 -0.54 -11.53 -17.82
C LEU A 617 -1.50 -12.29 -18.73
N GLU A 618 -1.26 -13.59 -18.97
CA GLU A 618 -2.16 -14.44 -19.74
C GLU A 618 -3.51 -14.66 -19.04
N THR A 619 -3.51 -14.67 -17.72
CA THR A 619 -4.69 -14.94 -16.89
C THR A 619 -5.22 -13.71 -16.16
N ASP A 620 -4.38 -12.69 -15.96
CA ASP A 620 -4.70 -11.47 -15.25
C ASP A 620 -4.03 -10.23 -15.88
N PRO A 621 -4.74 -9.50 -16.75
CA PRO A 621 -4.19 -8.30 -17.39
C PRO A 621 -3.73 -7.19 -16.41
N ARG A 622 -4.12 -7.28 -15.15
CA ARG A 622 -3.73 -6.30 -14.11
C ARG A 622 -2.43 -6.67 -13.40
N ALA A 623 -1.89 -7.86 -13.64
CA ALA A 623 -0.61 -8.28 -13.08
C ALA A 623 0.61 -7.54 -13.68
N GLN A 624 0.42 -6.34 -14.24
CA GLN A 624 1.45 -5.56 -14.94
C GLN A 624 2.64 -5.20 -14.06
N ALA A 625 2.43 -5.03 -12.77
CA ALA A 625 3.51 -4.70 -11.84
C ALA A 625 4.46 -5.88 -11.63
N CYS A 626 3.92 -7.08 -11.48
CA CYS A 626 4.66 -8.31 -11.28
C CYS A 626 4.06 -9.42 -12.16
N PRO A 627 4.34 -9.41 -13.46
CA PRO A 627 3.79 -10.36 -14.41
C PRO A 627 4.31 -11.79 -14.22
N ASN A 628 5.48 -11.95 -13.63
CA ASN A 628 6.12 -13.25 -13.45
C ASN A 628 5.89 -13.77 -12.03
N GLN A 629 5.63 -15.04 -11.91
CA GLN A 629 5.43 -15.74 -10.66
C GLN A 629 6.35 -16.96 -10.59
N LEU A 630 7.21 -17.01 -9.59
CA LEU A 630 8.00 -18.18 -9.25
C LEU A 630 7.19 -19.07 -8.31
N ARG A 631 7.17 -20.37 -8.57
CA ARG A 631 6.51 -21.37 -7.71
C ARG A 631 7.46 -22.54 -7.48
N TYR A 632 7.72 -22.86 -6.23
CA TYR A 632 8.52 -24.02 -5.83
C TYR A 632 7.62 -25.03 -5.13
N THR A 633 7.05 -25.97 -5.91
CA THR A 633 5.89 -26.75 -5.49
C THR A 633 6.18 -28.24 -5.40
N TRP A 634 5.53 -28.87 -4.41
CA TRP A 634 5.31 -30.28 -4.27
C TRP A 634 3.87 -30.63 -4.70
N GLU A 635 3.66 -31.82 -5.26
CA GLU A 635 2.35 -32.37 -5.59
C GLU A 635 2.19 -33.79 -5.04
N GLY A 636 1.07 -34.06 -4.38
CA GLY A 636 0.80 -35.38 -3.82
C GLY A 636 -0.47 -35.41 -2.98
N THR A 637 -0.61 -36.47 -2.19
CA THR A 637 -1.74 -36.67 -1.28
C THR A 637 -1.20 -36.88 0.14
N PRO A 638 -1.06 -35.79 0.93
CA PRO A 638 -0.58 -35.90 2.30
C PRO A 638 -1.57 -36.64 3.17
N SER A 639 -1.08 -37.37 4.15
CA SER A 639 -1.91 -38.02 5.17
C SER A 639 -2.46 -37.00 6.17
N ALA A 640 -3.58 -37.29 6.80
CA ALA A 640 -4.06 -36.51 7.96
C ALA A 640 -2.99 -36.52 9.06
N GLY A 641 -2.72 -35.35 9.65
CA GLY A 641 -1.65 -35.12 10.63
C GLY A 641 -0.26 -34.92 10.04
N GLN A 642 -0.06 -35.12 8.72
CA GLN A 642 1.23 -34.88 8.09
C GLN A 642 1.56 -33.40 8.06
N SER A 643 2.80 -33.06 8.44
CA SER A 643 3.34 -31.72 8.34
C SER A 643 4.42 -31.63 7.26
N MET A 644 4.45 -30.51 6.55
CA MET A 644 5.44 -30.18 5.54
C MET A 644 6.08 -28.84 5.85
N VAL A 645 7.39 -28.70 5.59
CA VAL A 645 8.16 -27.47 5.83
C VAL A 645 8.68 -26.93 4.52
N PHE A 646 8.64 -25.61 4.38
CA PHE A 646 9.22 -24.89 3.26
C PHE A 646 10.00 -23.69 3.83
N THR A 647 11.29 -23.64 3.51
CA THR A 647 12.16 -22.53 3.91
C THR A 647 12.56 -21.71 2.69
N SER A 648 12.43 -20.40 2.78
CA SER A 648 12.77 -19.45 1.73
C SER A 648 13.70 -18.36 2.26
N LEU A 649 14.65 -17.93 1.45
CA LEU A 649 15.56 -16.84 1.74
C LEU A 649 15.47 -15.78 0.65
N TYR A 650 15.39 -14.51 1.06
CA TYR A 650 15.30 -13.33 0.20
C TYR A 650 16.51 -12.43 0.49
N TYR A 651 17.44 -12.37 -0.44
CA TYR A 651 18.69 -11.63 -0.29
C TYR A 651 18.81 -10.51 -1.33
N PRO A 652 18.61 -9.24 -0.94
CA PRO A 652 18.90 -8.09 -1.80
C PRO A 652 20.40 -7.94 -2.04
N HIS A 653 20.80 -7.83 -3.30
CA HIS A 653 22.21 -7.68 -3.66
C HIS A 653 22.39 -6.80 -4.90
N LEU A 654 23.60 -6.30 -5.12
CA LEU A 654 23.91 -5.62 -6.36
C LEU A 654 24.10 -6.64 -7.50
N PRO A 655 23.60 -6.33 -8.70
CA PRO A 655 23.78 -7.21 -9.84
C PRO A 655 25.23 -7.23 -10.29
N TYR A 656 25.75 -8.43 -10.53
CA TYR A 656 27.09 -8.65 -11.04
C TYR A 656 27.16 -8.40 -12.56
N ARG A 657 28.05 -7.51 -13.01
CA ARG A 657 28.31 -7.24 -14.43
C ARG A 657 29.78 -6.92 -14.66
N PRO A 658 30.61 -7.95 -14.96
CA PRO A 658 32.06 -7.76 -15.18
C PRO A 658 32.42 -7.04 -16.47
N ASP A 659 31.53 -7.03 -17.44
CA ASP A 659 31.76 -6.60 -18.83
C ASP A 659 31.45 -5.10 -19.10
N LYS A 660 30.95 -4.39 -18.11
CA LYS A 660 30.58 -2.96 -18.24
C LYS A 660 31.38 -2.03 -17.34
N VAL A 661 32.68 -2.20 -17.31
CA VAL A 661 33.58 -1.19 -16.72
C VAL A 661 33.65 -0.01 -17.70
N SER A 662 33.01 1.07 -17.36
CA SER A 662 33.00 2.28 -18.17
C SER A 662 34.33 3.05 -18.09
N ASN A 663 34.71 3.67 -19.18
CA ASN A 663 35.91 4.55 -19.27
C ASN A 663 35.66 5.95 -18.65
N ASN A 664 34.67 6.13 -17.80
CA ASN A 664 34.34 7.41 -17.17
C ASN A 664 34.87 7.45 -15.73
N PRO A 665 35.74 8.42 -15.35
CA PRO A 665 36.37 8.52 -14.03
C PRO A 665 35.37 8.61 -12.86
N SER A 666 34.20 9.21 -13.06
CA SER A 666 33.13 9.22 -12.02
C SER A 666 32.50 7.84 -11.78
N GLN A 667 32.77 6.89 -12.66
CA GLN A 667 32.32 5.50 -12.58
C GLN A 667 33.40 4.55 -12.03
N ASP A 668 34.66 5.02 -11.88
CA ASP A 668 35.77 4.20 -11.39
C ASP A 668 35.63 3.83 -9.92
N GLN A 669 35.03 4.68 -9.09
CA GLN A 669 34.70 4.35 -7.69
C GLN A 669 33.64 3.23 -7.63
N THR A 670 32.70 3.27 -8.58
CA THR A 670 31.68 2.25 -8.76
C THR A 670 32.31 0.94 -9.26
N ALA A 671 33.29 1.01 -10.17
CA ALA A 671 34.00 -0.16 -10.69
C ALA A 671 34.76 -0.93 -9.60
N ALA A 672 35.31 -0.24 -8.58
CA ALA A 672 35.95 -0.89 -7.43
C ALA A 672 34.93 -1.64 -6.56
N ALA A 673 33.76 -1.08 -6.34
CA ALA A 673 32.68 -1.74 -5.65
C ALA A 673 32.15 -2.98 -6.43
N TRP A 674 32.20 -2.93 -7.77
CA TRP A 674 31.81 -4.02 -8.65
C TRP A 674 32.78 -5.19 -8.67
N LYS A 675 34.07 -4.95 -8.52
CA LYS A 675 35.07 -6.03 -8.51
C LYS A 675 34.85 -7.04 -7.38
N ASN A 676 34.14 -6.63 -6.34
CA ASN A 676 33.82 -7.46 -5.18
C ASN A 676 32.40 -8.06 -5.25
N GLN A 677 31.63 -7.80 -6.32
CA GLN A 677 30.29 -8.37 -6.48
C GLN A 677 30.37 -9.84 -6.89
N ARG A 678 29.51 -10.64 -6.30
CA ARG A 678 29.33 -12.04 -6.66
C ARG A 678 28.12 -12.19 -7.58
N GLU A 679 28.18 -13.11 -8.49
CA GLU A 679 27.02 -13.56 -9.27
C GLU A 679 25.93 -14.14 -8.35
N ALA A 680 24.67 -14.07 -8.75
CA ALA A 680 23.55 -14.68 -8.02
C ALA A 680 23.77 -16.19 -7.81
N THR A 681 24.42 -16.87 -8.78
CA THR A 681 24.86 -18.26 -8.66
C THR A 681 25.82 -18.46 -7.48
N ALA A 682 26.78 -17.55 -7.28
CA ALA A 682 27.74 -17.65 -6.18
C ALA A 682 27.06 -17.41 -4.83
N HIS A 683 26.12 -16.46 -4.75
CA HIS A 683 25.31 -16.27 -3.54
C HIS A 683 24.47 -17.50 -3.23
N ALA A 684 23.78 -18.07 -4.23
CA ALA A 684 22.97 -19.28 -4.06
C ALA A 684 23.81 -20.49 -3.63
N SER A 685 25.02 -20.65 -4.19
CA SER A 685 25.96 -21.71 -3.82
C SER A 685 26.56 -21.55 -2.42
N GLY A 686 26.56 -20.32 -1.89
CA GLY A 686 26.98 -20.02 -0.53
C GLY A 686 25.94 -20.37 0.54
N ILE A 687 24.75 -20.86 0.14
CA ILE A 687 23.70 -21.27 1.08
C ILE A 687 23.71 -22.80 1.20
N THR A 688 23.96 -23.30 2.39
CA THR A 688 23.96 -24.72 2.70
C THR A 688 22.87 -25.05 3.72
N VAL A 689 22.02 -26.00 3.37
CA VAL A 689 21.05 -26.58 4.30
C VAL A 689 21.79 -27.65 5.12
N ILE A 690 21.90 -27.44 6.41
CA ILE A 690 22.39 -28.43 7.35
C ILE A 690 21.24 -29.33 7.77
N GLU A 691 20.08 -28.70 8.04
CA GLU A 691 18.84 -29.39 8.37
C GLU A 691 17.65 -28.53 7.98
N ASP A 692 16.59 -29.13 7.41
CA ASP A 692 15.31 -28.48 7.12
C ASP A 692 14.16 -29.50 7.20
N ASN A 693 13.59 -29.63 8.39
CA ASN A 693 12.48 -30.55 8.67
C ASN A 693 11.48 -29.92 9.64
N VAL A 694 10.47 -30.68 10.08
CA VAL A 694 9.41 -30.15 10.96
C VAL A 694 9.93 -29.71 12.32
N ASP A 695 10.97 -30.32 12.82
CA ASP A 695 11.51 -30.08 14.14
C ASP A 695 12.47 -28.89 14.16
N GLN A 696 13.25 -28.74 13.08
CA GLN A 696 14.20 -27.64 12.98
C GLN A 696 14.61 -27.31 11.54
N THR A 697 15.07 -26.07 11.36
CA THR A 697 15.79 -25.61 10.18
C THR A 697 17.12 -25.02 10.63
N LEU A 698 18.22 -25.45 10.02
CA LEU A 698 19.55 -24.88 10.24
C LEU A 698 20.22 -24.63 8.89
N LEU A 699 20.52 -23.36 8.63
CA LEU A 699 21.21 -22.92 7.42
C LEU A 699 22.59 -22.36 7.77
N SER A 700 23.56 -22.66 6.93
CA SER A 700 24.87 -22.02 6.91
C SER A 700 24.98 -21.16 5.65
N LEU A 701 25.38 -19.90 5.82
CA LEU A 701 25.38 -18.89 4.78
C LEU A 701 26.77 -18.30 4.59
N GLU A 702 27.22 -18.21 3.34
CA GLU A 702 28.36 -17.42 2.89
C GLU A 702 27.94 -16.52 1.73
N LEU A 703 27.04 -15.59 2.02
CA LEU A 703 26.50 -14.65 1.00
C LEU A 703 27.56 -13.63 0.56
N GLU A 704 28.52 -13.32 1.41
CA GLU A 704 29.68 -12.49 1.14
C GLU A 704 30.95 -13.28 1.42
N GLU A 705 31.99 -13.09 0.64
CA GLU A 705 33.23 -13.85 0.73
C GLU A 705 33.87 -13.72 2.13
N GLY A 706 34.17 -14.86 2.73
CA GLY A 706 34.77 -14.95 4.05
C GLY A 706 33.86 -14.57 5.22
N ASN A 707 32.58 -14.35 4.97
CA ASN A 707 31.58 -14.07 6.01
C ASN A 707 30.68 -15.29 6.20
N GLN A 708 31.02 -16.15 7.14
CA GLN A 708 30.21 -17.29 7.54
C GLN A 708 29.14 -16.86 8.53
N GLU A 709 27.90 -17.26 8.28
CA GLU A 709 26.73 -16.94 9.11
C GLU A 709 25.86 -18.17 9.29
N TRP A 710 25.09 -18.23 10.38
CA TRP A 710 24.15 -19.31 10.64
C TRP A 710 22.82 -18.76 11.06
N ILE A 711 21.78 -19.45 10.61
CA ILE A 711 20.39 -19.18 10.96
C ILE A 711 19.75 -20.48 11.40
N TRP A 712 18.95 -20.39 12.45
CA TRP A 712 18.17 -21.53 12.90
C TRP A 712 16.75 -21.13 13.30
N PHE A 713 15.83 -22.08 13.04
CA PHE A 713 14.50 -22.15 13.61
C PHE A 713 14.39 -23.50 14.30
N ASN A 714 14.07 -23.51 15.57
CA ASN A 714 14.07 -24.69 16.42
C ASN A 714 12.77 -24.77 17.26
N PRO A 715 11.59 -24.90 16.58
CA PRO A 715 10.31 -24.92 17.28
C PRO A 715 10.15 -26.12 18.23
N ALA A 716 10.89 -27.20 18.01
CA ALA A 716 10.89 -28.38 18.87
C ALA A 716 11.80 -28.25 20.12
N GLY A 717 12.61 -27.20 20.21
CA GLY A 717 13.52 -26.97 21.34
C GLY A 717 14.65 -27.99 21.43
N GLN A 718 15.02 -28.62 20.30
CA GLN A 718 16.12 -29.56 20.24
C GLN A 718 17.48 -28.88 20.46
N SER A 719 18.49 -29.63 20.89
CA SER A 719 19.85 -29.09 21.04
C SER A 719 20.53 -29.04 19.67
N ILE A 720 20.88 -27.82 19.22
CA ILE A 720 21.64 -27.59 17.98
C ILE A 720 23.12 -27.43 18.37
N GLN A 721 24.01 -28.20 17.76
CA GLN A 721 25.46 -28.00 17.90
C GLN A 721 25.97 -27.07 16.81
N LEU A 722 26.46 -25.90 17.20
CA LEU A 722 27.01 -24.91 16.29
C LEU A 722 28.35 -24.39 16.83
N ASN A 723 29.42 -24.55 16.05
CA ASN A 723 30.77 -24.06 16.42
C ASN A 723 31.24 -24.51 17.83
N GLY A 724 30.89 -25.73 18.24
CA GLY A 724 31.21 -26.27 19.55
C GLY A 724 30.34 -25.76 20.71
N GLN A 725 29.33 -24.97 20.41
CA GLN A 725 28.31 -24.49 21.35
C GLN A 725 27.00 -25.26 21.19
N ILE A 726 26.31 -25.51 22.29
CA ILE A 726 24.96 -26.06 22.29
C ILE A 726 23.97 -24.89 22.34
N ILE A 727 23.14 -24.78 21.32
CA ILE A 727 22.08 -23.78 21.21
C ILE A 727 20.73 -24.45 21.46
N GLN A 728 19.92 -23.85 22.33
CA GLN A 728 18.57 -24.32 22.67
C GLN A 728 17.48 -23.26 22.34
N SER A 729 17.88 -22.06 21.87
CA SER A 729 16.91 -21.03 21.52
C SER A 729 16.01 -21.47 20.36
N PRO A 730 14.73 -21.06 20.36
CA PRO A 730 13.76 -21.47 19.34
C PRO A 730 14.08 -20.90 17.96
N PHE A 731 14.86 -19.86 17.89
CA PHE A 731 15.35 -19.23 16.65
C PHE A 731 16.61 -18.42 16.93
N GLY A 732 17.31 -18.02 15.87
CA GLY A 732 18.39 -17.07 16.00
C GLY A 732 19.28 -16.93 14.78
N TYR A 733 20.25 -16.05 14.94
CA TYR A 733 21.26 -15.68 13.98
C TYR A 733 22.61 -15.54 14.65
N GLN A 734 23.64 -16.09 14.03
CA GLN A 734 25.02 -15.97 14.47
C GLN A 734 25.94 -15.68 13.29
N LYS A 735 26.86 -14.76 13.48
CA LYS A 735 27.96 -14.49 12.54
C LYS A 735 29.25 -15.04 13.11
N ALA A 736 30.09 -15.67 12.27
CA ALA A 736 31.43 -16.08 12.69
C ALA A 736 32.20 -14.86 13.18
N ALA A 737 32.89 -15.01 14.29
CA ALA A 737 33.88 -14.03 14.66
C ALA A 737 34.96 -13.97 13.57
N LYS A 738 35.31 -12.77 13.11
CA LYS A 738 36.47 -12.62 12.23
C LYS A 738 37.71 -13.15 12.96
N PRO A 739 38.48 -14.05 12.30
CA PRO A 739 39.71 -14.54 12.91
C PRO A 739 40.71 -13.43 13.21
#